data_8f449b689656276a0bbeaf592b92f8ed
#
_entry.id   8f449b689656276a0bbeaf592b92f8ed
#
_cell.length_a   1.000
_cell.length_b   1.000
_cell.length_c   1.000
_cell.angle_alpha   90.00
_cell.angle_beta   90.00
_cell.angle_gamma   90.00
#
_symmetry.space_group_name_H-M   'P 1'
#
loop_
_entity.id
_entity.type
_entity.pdbx_description
1 polymer ?
#
loop_
_entity_poly.entity_id
_entity_poly.type
_entity_poly.pdbx_seq_one_letter_code
_entity_poly.pdbx_strand_id
1 'polypeptide(L)'
;MGIYRGKQCCTFAEPLYRDTMKKSIIRLLLLCLLLPILSQMLYGQGARHALTGVVCDATSGEPIAYALVALSAEGHKDVVTYTDDDGRFAFQSVLAGRYRLQVRYAGLRKEQTITLQRDQYLRIPFKLEQVLGEVVVTAQEGRHLTSSSTIERAAIDHLQPSSFSDLTALLPGGKSSIPNMGGVNNLLLRETGTINVQGNKTNNQDYAISSLGTLFMVDGAPLNTDADMQYTASSSGSLLGAGKVNVNRGVDMRTLQTDNIERVEFIRGIPSVEYGNITSGVVLVHRKRQASPVQSRFKVDGYSKLVSVEKGFALTPSQHHILNGDVSYLDAKPDPRVPFETYRRLTGSLRYHGTSSNQAHRWEVSGDYTGSFDKNKIDPDLSYGRTDEYLSDYNRIALTSRYSYTPTERTGGLQRVELTLSAAQQFDYLHQRRLVAPDRMTITPTGVEAGEHPATLIGREYVADYVSDGKPLTLFAKGQTLYNIEWGKASHRLKGGFNYDLSKNFGRGQVYDLSYPLFPKAWDTRPRPYYQIPALQQLALYAEDLYTQPLGAHTLQLEAGVRLSMLLGLAPQYTLSYKPYLDPRVNLRWSLPAWELWSRDLKLSLDAGWGLTTRMPTLNYLYPDPRYVDITQLAYYDINAPYERSLYYVRTYIEDATNYKLRATRNQKLDLRLSAEWGRNRISVSYFNELMTTGFRYRSTAQVYSYNKYDASAIDYNKLTEQPDISTIPYTPAARIESTSRPENGSMIRKEGVELQLMTERIPVINTSLILGGAWFRSTYSNSVPLYYAVSGVYGNVILSDQYLGLYNWQDGSENQSLSTNLLFDTQIPQWGLILTTAVESTWLVSRRRLPQDGRPIAYLDVHDGKLHPYTDESERDTYLQHLFIRYSDTLFKPSRIPLALGVNLKVSKQLGKLFTLSLFANNVIDYLPDYKVGTATLRRTATPYFGMELRIKI
;
A
#
# COMPACT_ATOMS: atom_id res chain seq x y z
N MET A 1 64.32 4.82 6.66
CA MET A 1 65.15 4.31 5.57
C MET A 1 64.31 3.34 4.80
N GLY A 2 63.92 3.45 3.61
CA GLY A 2 64.15 4.19 2.35
C GLY A 2 63.03 3.69 1.45
N ILE A 3 62.18 4.51 0.89
CA ILE A 3 62.14 5.05 -0.49
C ILE A 3 62.36 3.97 -1.57
N TYR A 4 61.28 3.69 -2.36
CA TYR A 4 61.32 3.80 -3.83
C TYR A 4 59.85 3.72 -4.37
N ARG A 5 59.48 4.70 -4.98
CA ARG A 5 58.84 5.20 -6.20
C ARG A 5 58.77 4.17 -7.34
N GLY A 6 57.59 4.06 -7.92
CA GLY A 6 57.32 3.55 -9.27
C GLY A 6 56.04 4.13 -9.82
N LYS A 7 56.14 5.23 -10.57
CA LYS A 7 55.10 5.86 -11.39
C LYS A 7 54.91 5.10 -12.71
N GLN A 8 53.69 5.20 -13.21
CA GLN A 8 53.25 5.36 -14.61
C GLN A 8 52.11 4.38 -14.91
N CYS A 9 51.07 4.65 -15.56
CA CYS A 9 50.47 5.72 -16.35
C CYS A 9 49.18 5.13 -16.89
N CYS A 10 48.06 5.78 -16.76
CA CYS A 10 47.03 5.89 -17.80
C CYS A 10 45.95 6.87 -17.33
N THR A 11 46.23 8.13 -17.51
CA THR A 11 45.26 9.20 -17.64
C THR A 11 44.81 9.26 -19.09
N PHE A 12 43.53 9.54 -19.25
CA PHE A 12 42.82 10.12 -20.39
C PHE A 12 41.61 9.28 -20.81
N ALA A 13 40.43 9.66 -20.27
CA ALA A 13 39.22 9.88 -21.03
C ALA A 13 38.01 10.13 -20.11
N GLU A 14 38.01 11.24 -19.39
CA GLU A 14 36.76 11.92 -18.93
C GLU A 14 37.11 13.37 -18.62
N PRO A 15 36.70 14.29 -19.44
CA PRO A 15 35.63 15.22 -19.03
C PRO A 15 34.82 15.86 -20.18
N LEU A 16 34.68 15.27 -21.34
CA LEU A 16 34.00 15.92 -22.48
C LEU A 16 32.46 15.63 -22.54
N TYR A 17 31.98 14.62 -21.85
CA TYR A 17 30.55 14.28 -21.90
C TYR A 17 29.67 14.99 -20.84
N ARG A 18 30.29 15.45 -19.76
CA ARG A 18 29.56 16.13 -18.66
C ARG A 18 29.20 17.59 -18.98
N ASP A 19 29.97 18.24 -19.83
CA ASP A 19 29.79 19.67 -20.13
C ASP A 19 28.78 19.92 -21.25
N THR A 20 28.62 18.98 -22.17
CA THR A 20 27.63 19.11 -23.26
C THR A 20 26.21 18.85 -22.79
N MET A 21 25.97 17.94 -21.87
CA MET A 21 24.64 17.70 -21.28
C MET A 21 24.19 18.85 -20.36
N LYS A 22 25.09 19.41 -19.56
CA LYS A 22 24.75 20.58 -18.71
C LYS A 22 24.40 21.81 -19.56
N LYS A 23 25.12 22.06 -20.65
CA LYS A 23 24.84 23.20 -21.55
C LYS A 23 23.54 23.01 -22.35
N SER A 24 23.16 21.78 -22.70
CA SER A 24 21.90 21.47 -23.39
C SER A 24 20.68 21.59 -22.47
N ILE A 25 20.77 21.13 -21.23
CA ILE A 25 19.69 21.24 -20.24
C ILE A 25 19.47 22.70 -19.83
N ILE A 26 20.54 23.46 -19.64
CA ILE A 26 20.45 24.89 -19.33
C ILE A 26 19.88 25.69 -20.53
N ARG A 27 20.22 25.32 -21.77
CA ARG A 27 19.64 25.96 -22.98
C ARG A 27 18.15 25.59 -23.15
N LEU A 28 17.75 24.37 -22.81
CA LEU A 28 16.34 23.96 -22.85
C LEU A 28 15.52 24.69 -21.75
N LEU A 29 16.08 24.85 -20.56
CA LEU A 29 15.46 25.60 -19.45
C LEU A 29 15.41 27.10 -19.76
N LEU A 30 16.41 27.67 -20.40
CA LEU A 30 16.41 29.08 -20.85
C LEU A 30 15.45 29.30 -22.04
N LEU A 31 15.29 28.34 -22.92
CA LEU A 31 14.29 28.43 -24.02
C LEU A 31 12.85 28.41 -23.51
N CYS A 32 12.56 27.64 -22.46
CA CYS A 32 11.25 27.62 -21.81
C CYS A 32 10.96 28.88 -20.99
N LEU A 33 11.98 29.65 -20.58
CA LEU A 33 11.84 30.90 -19.84
C LEU A 33 11.71 32.14 -20.75
N LEU A 34 12.09 32.04 -22.04
CA LEU A 34 12.11 33.16 -22.98
C LEU A 34 10.89 33.24 -23.92
N LEU A 35 10.06 32.18 -24.00
CA LEU A 35 8.85 32.18 -24.85
C LEU A 35 7.69 33.12 -24.43
N PRO A 36 7.57 33.60 -23.18
CA PRO A 36 6.47 34.53 -22.83
C PRO A 36 6.72 36.02 -23.14
N ILE A 37 7.90 36.40 -23.64
CA ILE A 37 8.24 37.86 -23.72
C ILE A 37 7.93 38.50 -25.09
N LEU A 38 7.58 37.70 -26.10
CA LEU A 38 7.45 38.19 -27.50
C LEU A 38 6.02 38.40 -28.03
N SER A 39 4.98 38.35 -27.21
CA SER A 39 3.61 38.54 -27.70
C SER A 39 2.83 39.71 -27.05
N GLN A 40 3.48 40.81 -26.80
CA GLN A 40 2.76 42.04 -26.51
C GLN A 40 2.88 43.01 -27.69
N MET A 41 1.88 43.01 -28.58
CA MET A 41 1.40 44.23 -29.26
C MET A 41 0.11 43.98 -30.05
N LEU A 42 -0.84 44.86 -29.86
CA LEU A 42 -2.07 45.22 -30.60
C LEU A 42 -3.32 44.33 -30.40
N TYR A 43 -4.31 44.87 -29.66
CA TYR A 43 -5.64 45.18 -30.20
C TYR A 43 -6.51 45.98 -29.20
N GLY A 44 -7.41 46.78 -29.74
CA GLY A 44 -8.22 47.88 -29.21
C GLY A 44 -9.10 47.59 -27.97
N GLN A 45 -9.28 48.62 -27.21
CA GLN A 45 -9.73 48.63 -25.81
C GLN A 45 -11.27 48.75 -25.69
N GLY A 46 -11.94 47.66 -25.36
CA GLY A 46 -13.09 47.71 -24.46
C GLY A 46 -12.61 47.29 -23.06
N ALA A 47 -13.07 47.92 -22.00
CA ALA A 47 -12.70 47.57 -20.64
C ALA A 47 -13.02 46.07 -20.39
N ARG A 48 -12.00 45.31 -20.06
CA ARG A 48 -12.12 43.85 -19.80
C ARG A 48 -11.92 43.59 -18.32
N HIS A 49 -12.74 42.71 -17.78
CA HIS A 49 -12.76 42.40 -16.36
C HIS A 49 -12.64 40.89 -16.12
N ALA A 50 -12.10 40.50 -14.98
CA ALA A 50 -12.06 39.12 -14.53
C ALA A 50 -13.36 38.75 -13.80
N LEU A 51 -13.94 37.61 -14.16
CA LEU A 51 -15.01 36.98 -13.40
C LEU A 51 -14.51 35.69 -12.84
N THR A 52 -14.28 35.63 -11.55
CA THR A 52 -13.83 34.41 -10.85
C THR A 52 -14.90 33.97 -9.87
N GLY A 53 -14.83 32.74 -9.41
CA GLY A 53 -15.75 32.27 -8.41
C GLY A 53 -15.54 30.82 -8.01
N VAL A 54 -16.39 30.37 -7.12
CA VAL A 54 -16.46 28.98 -6.68
C VAL A 54 -17.88 28.45 -6.85
N VAL A 55 -18.02 27.29 -7.45
CA VAL A 55 -19.26 26.51 -7.43
C VAL A 55 -19.19 25.58 -6.25
N CYS A 56 -20.13 25.70 -5.34
CA CYS A 56 -20.21 24.88 -4.15
C CYS A 56 -21.62 24.30 -4.03
N ASP A 57 -21.72 23.15 -3.39
CA ASP A 57 -23.02 22.62 -3.02
C ASP A 57 -23.76 23.59 -2.12
N ALA A 58 -25.01 23.88 -2.46
CA ALA A 58 -25.82 24.86 -1.73
C ALA A 58 -26.15 24.43 -0.29
N THR A 59 -26.01 23.13 0.00
CA THR A 59 -26.38 22.50 1.25
C THR A 59 -25.16 22.25 2.15
N SER A 60 -24.14 21.58 1.60
CA SER A 60 -22.91 21.24 2.35
C SER A 60 -21.86 22.36 2.33
N GLY A 61 -21.98 23.29 1.36
CA GLY A 61 -20.95 24.32 1.12
C GLY A 61 -19.68 23.77 0.47
N GLU A 62 -19.63 22.49 0.17
CA GLU A 62 -18.48 21.82 -0.45
C GLU A 62 -18.26 22.28 -1.89
N PRO A 63 -17.01 22.39 -2.33
CA PRO A 63 -16.69 22.75 -3.69
C PRO A 63 -17.12 21.65 -4.67
N ILE A 64 -17.72 22.04 -5.80
CA ILE A 64 -18.10 21.11 -6.87
C ILE A 64 -17.02 21.17 -7.96
N ALA A 65 -16.20 20.15 -7.99
CA ALA A 65 -15.18 19.98 -9.02
C ALA A 65 -15.81 19.62 -10.39
N TYR A 66 -15.19 20.09 -11.47
CA TYR A 66 -15.53 19.73 -12.85
C TYR A 66 -16.94 20.12 -13.30
N ALA A 67 -17.57 21.10 -12.65
CA ALA A 67 -18.80 21.70 -13.13
C ALA A 67 -18.52 22.57 -14.35
N LEU A 68 -19.32 22.43 -15.40
CA LEU A 68 -19.26 23.32 -16.55
C LEU A 68 -19.84 24.67 -16.18
N VAL A 69 -19.08 25.75 -16.37
CA VAL A 69 -19.53 27.14 -16.17
C VAL A 69 -19.48 27.84 -17.52
N ALA A 70 -20.63 28.33 -18.03
CA ALA A 70 -20.73 29.01 -19.31
C ALA A 70 -21.21 30.45 -19.11
N LEU A 71 -20.63 31.37 -19.88
CA LEU A 71 -21.01 32.76 -19.98
C LEU A 71 -21.55 33.04 -21.39
N SER A 72 -22.79 33.47 -21.51
CA SER A 72 -23.44 33.82 -22.77
C SER A 72 -23.90 35.28 -22.77
N ALA A 73 -23.71 35.98 -23.88
CA ALA A 73 -24.30 37.30 -24.13
C ALA A 73 -24.82 37.40 -25.56
N GLU A 74 -25.87 38.17 -25.79
CA GLU A 74 -26.42 38.35 -27.14
C GLU A 74 -25.36 38.93 -28.08
N GLY A 75 -25.16 38.28 -29.22
CA GLY A 75 -24.19 38.68 -30.24
C GLY A 75 -22.73 38.28 -29.96
N HIS A 76 -22.45 37.54 -28.86
CA HIS A 76 -21.12 37.05 -28.53
C HIS A 76 -21.09 35.55 -28.43
N LYS A 77 -19.95 34.94 -28.78
CA LYS A 77 -19.75 33.48 -28.65
C LYS A 77 -19.71 33.09 -27.17
N ASP A 78 -20.39 32.03 -26.79
CA ASP A 78 -20.39 31.52 -25.43
C ASP A 78 -18.96 31.21 -24.98
N VAL A 79 -18.60 31.68 -23.80
CA VAL A 79 -17.31 31.38 -23.16
C VAL A 79 -17.55 30.33 -22.05
N VAL A 80 -16.85 29.23 -22.13
CA VAL A 80 -17.07 28.08 -21.20
C VAL A 80 -15.80 27.81 -20.42
N THR A 81 -15.95 27.46 -19.16
CA THR A 81 -14.86 26.94 -18.30
C THR A 81 -15.39 25.79 -17.44
N TYR A 82 -14.49 25.05 -16.82
CA TYR A 82 -14.85 24.05 -15.82
C TYR A 82 -14.29 24.47 -14.45
N THR A 83 -14.96 24.02 -13.40
CA THR A 83 -14.41 24.19 -12.05
C THR A 83 -13.25 23.24 -11.84
N ASP A 84 -12.24 23.67 -11.07
CA ASP A 84 -11.12 22.84 -10.63
C ASP A 84 -11.55 21.90 -9.47
N ASP A 85 -10.59 21.15 -8.90
CA ASP A 85 -10.82 20.21 -7.78
C ASP A 85 -11.39 20.91 -6.53
N ASP A 86 -11.17 22.23 -6.38
CA ASP A 86 -11.75 23.05 -5.32
C ASP A 86 -13.00 23.82 -5.77
N GLY A 87 -13.64 23.38 -6.86
CA GLY A 87 -14.87 23.97 -7.36
C GLY A 87 -14.71 25.40 -7.92
N ARG A 88 -13.48 25.87 -8.16
CA ARG A 88 -13.24 27.26 -8.60
C ARG A 88 -13.25 27.34 -10.12
N PHE A 89 -13.77 28.48 -10.62
CA PHE A 89 -13.76 28.82 -12.03
C PHE A 89 -13.21 30.22 -12.23
N ALA A 90 -12.68 30.48 -13.43
CA ALA A 90 -12.21 31.82 -13.80
C ALA A 90 -12.49 32.10 -15.28
N PHE A 91 -13.08 33.27 -15.54
CA PHE A 91 -13.15 33.94 -16.84
C PHE A 91 -12.39 35.25 -16.71
N GLN A 92 -11.34 35.41 -17.46
CA GLN A 92 -10.31 36.36 -17.07
C GLN A 92 -10.27 37.65 -17.88
N SER A 93 -10.86 37.67 -19.04
CA SER A 93 -10.81 38.83 -19.93
C SER A 93 -12.15 38.96 -20.65
N VAL A 94 -13.19 39.17 -19.83
CA VAL A 94 -14.56 39.32 -20.29
C VAL A 94 -14.83 40.80 -20.48
N LEU A 95 -15.40 41.17 -21.61
CA LEU A 95 -15.81 42.57 -21.87
C LEU A 95 -16.83 43.02 -20.83
N ALA A 96 -16.81 44.29 -20.44
CA ALA A 96 -17.86 44.84 -19.59
C ALA A 96 -19.22 44.69 -20.29
N GLY A 97 -20.20 44.13 -19.58
CA GLY A 97 -21.51 43.83 -20.17
C GLY A 97 -22.43 43.00 -19.25
N ARG A 98 -23.60 42.70 -19.80
CA ARG A 98 -24.58 41.84 -19.12
C ARG A 98 -24.48 40.43 -19.70
N TYR A 99 -24.28 39.43 -18.82
CA TYR A 99 -24.07 38.05 -19.18
C TYR A 99 -25.08 37.13 -18.50
N ARG A 100 -25.43 36.03 -19.16
CA ARG A 100 -26.09 34.90 -18.56
C ARG A 100 -24.99 33.87 -18.17
N LEU A 101 -24.82 33.71 -16.88
CA LEU A 101 -23.93 32.68 -16.31
C LEU A 101 -24.73 31.42 -16.09
N GLN A 102 -24.28 30.32 -16.69
CA GLN A 102 -24.90 29.02 -16.57
C GLN A 102 -23.90 28.05 -15.97
N VAL A 103 -24.29 27.36 -14.90
CA VAL A 103 -23.54 26.23 -14.33
C VAL A 103 -24.27 24.93 -14.65
N ARG A 104 -23.55 23.96 -15.17
CA ARG A 104 -24.07 22.61 -15.43
C ARG A 104 -23.19 21.59 -14.74
N TYR A 105 -23.82 20.68 -13.98
CA TYR A 105 -23.13 19.62 -13.29
C TYR A 105 -24.05 18.40 -13.11
N ALA A 106 -23.59 17.20 -13.45
CA ALA A 106 -24.35 15.96 -13.30
C ALA A 106 -25.79 16.01 -13.86
N GLY A 107 -25.98 16.67 -15.01
CA GLY A 107 -27.27 16.82 -15.64
C GLY A 107 -28.17 17.94 -15.05
N LEU A 108 -27.76 18.55 -13.96
CA LEU A 108 -28.43 19.69 -13.36
C LEU A 108 -27.93 21.01 -13.97
N ARG A 109 -28.77 22.04 -13.96
CA ARG A 109 -28.49 23.35 -14.55
C ARG A 109 -28.95 24.45 -13.60
N LYS A 110 -28.09 25.44 -13.39
CA LYS A 110 -28.42 26.70 -12.72
C LYS A 110 -28.02 27.86 -13.60
N GLU A 111 -28.90 28.83 -13.73
CA GLU A 111 -28.65 30.05 -14.47
C GLU A 111 -28.85 31.28 -13.57
N GLN A 112 -28.02 32.30 -13.80
CA GLN A 112 -28.17 33.63 -13.21
C GLN A 112 -27.68 34.67 -14.17
N THR A 113 -28.29 35.87 -14.17
CA THR A 113 -27.82 37.00 -14.93
C THR A 113 -26.86 37.81 -14.07
N ILE A 114 -25.70 38.15 -14.64
CA ILE A 114 -24.67 38.97 -13.99
C ILE A 114 -24.36 40.18 -14.86
N THR A 115 -23.99 41.31 -14.23
CA THR A 115 -23.50 42.49 -14.92
C THR A 115 -22.05 42.70 -14.50
N LEU A 116 -21.13 42.61 -15.45
CA LEU A 116 -19.69 42.74 -15.23
C LEU A 116 -19.24 44.13 -15.63
N GLN A 117 -18.89 44.95 -14.64
CA GLN A 117 -18.38 46.35 -14.81
C GLN A 117 -17.01 46.53 -14.11
N ARG A 118 -16.60 45.58 -13.32
CA ARG A 118 -15.33 45.50 -12.61
C ARG A 118 -15.01 44.04 -12.35
N ASP A 119 -13.79 43.74 -11.92
CA ASP A 119 -13.42 42.40 -11.48
C ASP A 119 -14.37 41.90 -10.38
N GLN A 120 -14.96 40.75 -10.58
CA GLN A 120 -16.01 40.23 -9.71
C GLN A 120 -15.70 38.78 -9.30
N TYR A 121 -15.91 38.48 -8.00
CA TYR A 121 -15.87 37.15 -7.45
C TYR A 121 -17.29 36.69 -7.11
N LEU A 122 -17.65 35.48 -7.58
CA LEU A 122 -18.95 34.90 -7.34
C LEU A 122 -18.83 33.58 -6.57
N ARG A 123 -19.58 33.48 -5.49
CA ARG A 123 -19.87 32.18 -4.88
C ARG A 123 -21.21 31.67 -5.42
N ILE A 124 -21.19 30.61 -6.20
CA ILE A 124 -22.39 30.06 -6.83
C ILE A 124 -22.82 28.83 -6.04
N PRO A 125 -23.80 28.95 -5.13
CA PRO A 125 -24.39 27.81 -4.49
C PRO A 125 -25.20 27.04 -5.54
N PHE A 126 -24.71 25.87 -5.90
CA PHE A 126 -25.35 25.00 -6.86
C PHE A 126 -26.13 23.94 -6.08
N LYS A 127 -27.43 23.93 -6.23
CA LYS A 127 -28.24 22.97 -5.51
C LYS A 127 -28.10 21.60 -6.18
N LEU A 128 -27.20 20.81 -5.66
CA LEU A 128 -27.34 19.38 -5.79
C LEU A 128 -28.57 19.05 -4.95
N GLU A 129 -29.61 18.43 -5.51
CA GLU A 129 -30.83 18.16 -4.77
C GLU A 129 -30.55 17.28 -3.54
N GLN A 130 -30.04 17.87 -2.47
CA GLN A 130 -29.97 17.30 -1.13
C GLN A 130 -30.92 18.04 -0.19
N VAL A 131 -31.71 17.31 0.59
CA VAL A 131 -32.53 17.92 1.64
C VAL A 131 -31.61 18.56 2.67
N LEU A 132 -31.89 19.79 3.04
CA LEU A 132 -31.20 20.51 4.12
C LEU A 132 -31.04 19.60 5.36
N GLY A 133 -29.81 19.30 5.75
CA GLY A 133 -29.48 18.55 6.96
C GLY A 133 -29.24 17.04 6.79
N GLU A 134 -29.22 16.49 5.58
CA GLU A 134 -28.92 15.09 5.38
C GLU A 134 -27.41 14.83 5.41
N VAL A 135 -26.96 14.05 6.39
CA VAL A 135 -25.57 13.63 6.55
C VAL A 135 -25.39 12.25 5.93
N VAL A 136 -24.49 12.10 4.96
CA VAL A 136 -24.17 10.79 4.39
C VAL A 136 -23.15 10.11 5.29
N VAL A 137 -23.51 8.98 5.86
CA VAL A 137 -22.73 8.24 6.87
C VAL A 137 -21.98 7.03 6.31
N THR A 138 -21.89 6.90 4.99
CA THR A 138 -21.23 5.79 4.31
C THR A 138 -20.32 6.26 3.16
N ALA A 139 -19.57 5.34 2.59
CA ALA A 139 -18.87 5.58 1.33
C ALA A 139 -19.85 5.73 0.17
N GLN A 140 -19.60 6.69 -0.70
CA GLN A 140 -20.35 6.89 -1.93
C GLN A 140 -19.54 6.39 -3.12
N GLU A 141 -20.20 5.73 -4.09
CA GLU A 141 -19.54 5.43 -5.36
C GLU A 141 -19.13 6.74 -6.05
N GLY A 142 -17.85 6.80 -6.42
CA GLY A 142 -17.26 7.99 -7.03
C GLY A 142 -17.87 8.29 -8.40
N ARG A 143 -17.84 9.58 -8.77
CA ARG A 143 -18.34 10.04 -10.08
C ARG A 143 -17.30 9.91 -11.20
N HIS A 144 -16.16 9.32 -10.93
CA HIS A 144 -15.11 9.04 -11.92
C HIS A 144 -15.58 8.00 -12.96
N LEU A 145 -14.91 7.96 -14.11
CA LEU A 145 -15.17 6.96 -15.15
C LEU A 145 -14.77 5.55 -14.72
N THR A 146 -14.08 5.40 -13.60
CA THR A 146 -13.62 4.14 -13.02
C THR A 146 -14.30 3.88 -11.68
N SER A 147 -14.34 2.63 -11.22
CA SER A 147 -14.90 2.27 -9.91
C SER A 147 -14.07 2.90 -8.79
N SER A 148 -14.70 3.75 -7.99
CA SER A 148 -14.09 4.41 -6.84
C SER A 148 -15.10 4.60 -5.71
N SER A 149 -14.64 4.67 -4.47
CA SER A 149 -15.46 4.99 -3.30
C SER A 149 -14.91 6.22 -2.59
N THR A 150 -15.75 7.19 -2.37
CA THR A 150 -15.43 8.43 -1.64
C THR A 150 -16.06 8.40 -0.26
N ILE A 151 -15.26 8.65 0.76
CA ILE A 151 -15.67 8.75 2.17
C ILE A 151 -15.44 10.19 2.61
N GLU A 152 -16.52 10.91 2.85
CA GLU A 152 -16.50 12.31 3.27
C GLU A 152 -16.33 12.44 4.79
N ARG A 153 -15.97 13.63 5.28
CA ARG A 153 -15.77 13.93 6.70
C ARG A 153 -16.91 13.45 7.59
N ALA A 154 -18.13 13.67 7.17
CA ALA A 154 -19.32 13.29 7.96
C ALA A 154 -19.40 11.77 8.20
N ALA A 155 -19.07 10.95 7.20
CA ALA A 155 -19.01 9.50 7.34
C ALA A 155 -17.85 9.07 8.26
N ILE A 156 -16.69 9.74 8.17
CA ILE A 156 -15.55 9.50 9.06
C ILE A 156 -15.93 9.84 10.51
N ASP A 157 -16.60 10.98 10.73
CA ASP A 157 -17.04 11.42 12.05
C ASP A 157 -18.03 10.44 12.66
N HIS A 158 -18.98 9.95 11.86
CA HIS A 158 -19.96 8.99 12.33
C HIS A 158 -19.36 7.59 12.57
N LEU A 159 -18.36 7.19 11.76
CA LEU A 159 -17.66 5.89 11.93
C LEU A 159 -16.85 5.83 13.23
N GLN A 160 -16.32 6.96 13.71
CA GLN A 160 -15.48 7.07 14.91
C GLN A 160 -14.21 6.19 14.84
N PRO A 161 -13.39 6.27 13.76
CA PRO A 161 -12.28 5.37 13.58
C PRO A 161 -11.17 5.60 14.62
N SER A 162 -10.53 4.53 15.09
CA SER A 162 -9.28 4.57 15.86
C SER A 162 -8.06 4.51 14.93
N SER A 163 -8.22 3.82 13.79
CA SER A 163 -7.22 3.62 12.76
C SER A 163 -7.80 3.93 11.38
N PHE A 164 -6.93 4.25 10.44
CA PHE A 164 -7.32 4.41 9.03
C PHE A 164 -7.94 3.13 8.46
N SER A 165 -7.51 1.95 8.93
CA SER A 165 -8.08 0.66 8.53
C SER A 165 -9.58 0.56 8.77
N ASP A 166 -10.12 1.26 9.78
CA ASP A 166 -11.55 1.20 10.10
C ASP A 166 -12.42 1.76 8.96
N LEU A 167 -11.85 2.66 8.13
CA LEU A 167 -12.54 3.23 6.97
C LEU A 167 -12.90 2.16 5.92
N THR A 168 -12.15 1.06 5.88
CA THR A 168 -12.41 -0.04 4.93
C THR A 168 -13.74 -0.74 5.18
N ALA A 169 -14.30 -0.63 6.39
CA ALA A 169 -15.63 -1.13 6.71
C ALA A 169 -16.76 -0.48 5.88
N LEU A 170 -16.54 0.73 5.38
CA LEU A 170 -17.50 1.46 4.55
C LEU A 170 -17.41 1.10 3.05
N LEU A 171 -16.39 0.36 2.62
CA LEU A 171 -16.24 -0.08 1.23
C LEU A 171 -17.20 -1.23 0.91
N PRO A 172 -17.54 -1.47 -0.37
CA PRO A 172 -18.37 -2.63 -0.76
C PRO A 172 -17.78 -3.94 -0.23
N GLY A 173 -18.61 -4.72 0.48
CA GLY A 173 -18.18 -5.97 1.14
C GLY A 173 -17.35 -5.78 2.41
N GLY A 174 -17.10 -4.53 2.84
CA GLY A 174 -16.41 -4.21 4.09
C GLY A 174 -17.25 -4.57 5.33
N LYS A 175 -16.56 -4.81 6.44
CA LYS A 175 -17.18 -5.16 7.74
C LYS A 175 -16.49 -4.42 8.85
N SER A 176 -17.29 -4.11 9.88
CA SER A 176 -16.75 -3.60 11.14
C SER A 176 -15.94 -4.69 11.84
N SER A 177 -14.80 -4.31 12.37
CA SER A 177 -13.95 -5.22 13.14
C SER A 177 -13.41 -4.49 14.36
N ILE A 178 -12.98 -5.27 15.36
CA ILE A 178 -12.17 -4.74 16.45
C ILE A 178 -10.87 -4.21 15.85
N PRO A 179 -10.46 -2.97 16.18
CA PRO A 179 -9.21 -2.40 15.66
C PRO A 179 -8.02 -3.30 16.01
N ASN A 180 -7.40 -3.89 15.00
CA ASN A 180 -6.19 -4.70 15.21
C ASN A 180 -4.97 -3.79 15.28
N MET A 181 -4.52 -3.48 16.49
CA MET A 181 -3.31 -2.69 16.75
C MET A 181 -2.07 -3.56 17.02
N GLY A 182 -2.24 -4.88 17.17
CA GLY A 182 -1.16 -5.82 17.49
C GLY A 182 -0.29 -6.23 16.31
N GLY A 183 -0.73 -6.01 15.10
CA GLY A 183 -0.01 -6.34 13.86
C GLY A 183 -0.15 -5.29 12.78
N VAL A 184 0.69 -5.39 11.75
CA VAL A 184 0.65 -4.51 10.59
C VAL A 184 -0.69 -4.64 9.87
N ASN A 185 -1.28 -3.51 9.52
CA ASN A 185 -2.54 -3.40 8.79
C ASN A 185 -2.31 -2.85 7.38
N ASN A 186 -2.23 -3.74 6.40
CA ASN A 186 -2.09 -3.37 5.00
C ASN A 186 -3.44 -3.42 4.28
N LEU A 187 -3.62 -2.52 3.32
CA LEU A 187 -4.84 -2.46 2.53
C LEU A 187 -4.84 -3.50 1.41
N LEU A 188 -5.88 -4.30 1.37
CA LEU A 188 -6.20 -5.19 0.26
C LEU A 188 -7.48 -4.72 -0.43
N LEU A 189 -7.39 -4.39 -1.70
CA LEU A 189 -8.52 -3.95 -2.50
C LEU A 189 -9.01 -5.10 -3.39
N ARG A 190 -10.35 -5.35 -3.36
CA ARG A 190 -10.99 -6.36 -4.20
C ARG A 190 -10.41 -7.76 -4.05
N GLU A 191 -10.10 -8.15 -2.80
CA GLU A 191 -9.36 -9.38 -2.52
C GLU A 191 -9.88 -10.04 -1.25
N THR A 192 -9.81 -11.37 -1.18
CA THR A 192 -10.22 -12.16 -0.03
C THR A 192 -9.23 -13.26 0.29
N GLY A 193 -9.00 -13.51 1.55
CA GLY A 193 -8.39 -14.76 2.04
C GLY A 193 -6.88 -14.79 2.27
N THR A 194 -6.13 -13.68 2.16
CA THR A 194 -4.66 -13.72 2.12
C THR A 194 -3.92 -13.62 3.43
N ILE A 195 -4.41 -12.92 4.43
CA ILE A 195 -3.45 -12.36 5.41
C ILE A 195 -3.39 -13.11 6.73
N ASN A 196 -4.38 -13.91 7.12
CA ASN A 196 -4.39 -14.52 8.44
C ASN A 196 -4.97 -15.93 8.45
N VAL A 197 -4.35 -16.86 7.74
CA VAL A 197 -4.54 -18.26 8.07
C VAL A 197 -3.49 -18.62 9.12
N GLN A 198 -3.81 -18.40 10.38
CA GLN A 198 -3.04 -18.96 11.49
C GLN A 198 -2.84 -20.46 11.25
N GLY A 199 -1.60 -20.88 11.24
CA GLY A 199 -1.23 -22.30 11.32
C GLY A 199 -0.73 -22.98 10.05
N ASN A 200 -0.73 -22.34 8.88
CA ASN A 200 -0.09 -22.92 7.69
C ASN A 200 1.17 -22.18 7.30
N LYS A 201 2.28 -22.90 7.25
CA LYS A 201 3.60 -22.45 6.78
C LYS A 201 3.68 -22.17 5.27
N THR A 202 2.56 -22.05 4.56
CA THR A 202 2.57 -21.49 3.21
C THR A 202 2.91 -20.03 3.34
N ASN A 203 4.02 -19.62 2.75
CA ASN A 203 4.54 -18.27 2.77
C ASN A 203 3.52 -17.28 2.16
N ASN A 204 2.50 -16.87 2.91
CA ASN A 204 1.56 -15.82 2.52
C ASN A 204 2.27 -14.50 2.21
N GLN A 205 3.54 -14.36 2.59
CA GLN A 205 4.41 -13.25 2.23
C GLN A 205 4.63 -13.13 0.71
N ASP A 206 4.67 -14.25 -0.02
CA ASP A 206 4.89 -14.27 -1.48
C ASP A 206 3.72 -13.69 -2.27
N TYR A 207 2.54 -13.54 -1.65
CA TYR A 207 1.35 -12.98 -2.27
C TYR A 207 0.95 -11.61 -1.70
N ALA A 208 1.70 -11.06 -0.75
CA ALA A 208 1.47 -9.73 -0.17
C ALA A 208 1.75 -8.57 -1.15
N ILE A 209 2.17 -8.88 -2.36
CA ILE A 209 2.43 -7.92 -3.46
C ILE A 209 1.19 -7.07 -3.80
N SER A 210 -0.02 -7.53 -3.51
CA SER A 210 -1.24 -6.75 -3.72
C SER A 210 -1.29 -5.50 -2.85
N SER A 211 -0.95 -5.61 -1.57
CA SER A 211 -0.88 -4.46 -0.66
C SER A 211 0.30 -3.54 -0.98
N LEU A 212 1.46 -4.10 -1.35
CA LEU A 212 2.59 -3.33 -1.87
C LEU A 212 2.22 -2.54 -3.13
N GLY A 213 1.33 -3.08 -3.97
CA GLY A 213 0.84 -2.45 -5.19
C GLY A 213 -0.26 -1.41 -4.98
N THR A 214 -0.62 -1.06 -3.74
CA THR A 214 -1.58 0.00 -3.42
C THR A 214 -0.84 1.30 -3.11
N LEU A 215 -1.11 2.35 -3.90
CA LEU A 215 -0.53 3.68 -3.72
C LEU A 215 -1.38 4.50 -2.73
N PHE A 216 -0.76 5.00 -1.68
CA PHE A 216 -1.34 6.00 -0.80
C PHE A 216 -0.77 7.39 -1.13
N MET A 217 -1.62 8.36 -1.36
CA MET A 217 -1.23 9.76 -1.56
C MET A 217 -1.90 10.64 -0.53
N VAL A 218 -1.13 11.48 0.14
CA VAL A 218 -1.61 12.48 1.10
C VAL A 218 -1.35 13.87 0.50
N ASP A 219 -2.42 14.61 0.21
CA ASP A 219 -2.37 15.94 -0.43
C ASP A 219 -1.46 16.00 -1.67
N GLY A 220 -1.44 14.92 -2.47
CA GLY A 220 -0.69 14.83 -3.72
C GLY A 220 0.74 14.29 -3.61
N ALA A 221 1.23 13.95 -2.41
CA ALA A 221 2.52 13.30 -2.20
C ALA A 221 2.35 11.82 -1.82
N PRO A 222 3.15 10.89 -2.38
CA PRO A 222 3.06 9.47 -2.08
C PRO A 222 3.66 9.13 -0.70
N LEU A 223 3.08 8.13 -0.03
CA LEU A 223 3.71 7.43 1.09
C LEU A 223 4.55 6.29 0.51
N ASN A 224 5.83 6.55 0.30
CA ASN A 224 6.74 5.60 -0.32
C ASN A 224 7.38 4.70 0.75
N THR A 225 7.34 3.37 0.52
CA THR A 225 7.89 2.32 1.38
C THR A 225 8.96 1.48 0.69
N ASP A 226 9.48 1.93 -0.47
CA ASP A 226 10.41 1.16 -1.30
C ASP A 226 11.80 0.98 -0.65
N ALA A 227 12.14 1.84 0.31
CA ALA A 227 13.39 1.77 1.07
C ALA A 227 13.23 1.17 2.49
N ASP A 228 12.04 0.66 2.85
CA ASP A 228 11.82 0.01 4.13
C ASP A 228 12.49 -1.36 4.13
N MET A 229 13.42 -1.55 5.07
CA MET A 229 14.23 -2.77 5.18
C MET A 229 14.26 -3.32 6.62
N GLN A 230 13.37 -2.85 7.47
CA GLN A 230 13.31 -3.25 8.87
C GLN A 230 12.64 -4.62 9.03
N TYR A 231 13.42 -5.68 9.05
CA TYR A 231 12.93 -7.04 9.25
C TYR A 231 13.90 -7.86 10.12
N THR A 232 13.39 -8.95 10.71
CA THR A 232 14.20 -9.96 11.39
C THR A 232 14.46 -11.11 10.42
N ALA A 233 15.70 -11.55 10.33
CA ALA A 233 16.17 -12.54 9.37
C ALA A 233 15.56 -13.94 9.49
N SER A 234 14.71 -14.23 10.42
CA SER A 234 13.98 -15.49 10.54
C SER A 234 12.74 -15.30 11.40
N SER A 235 11.61 -15.07 10.77
CA SER A 235 10.33 -14.95 11.45
C SER A 235 9.68 -16.33 11.63
N SER A 236 10.05 -17.06 12.67
CA SER A 236 9.19 -18.17 13.11
C SER A 236 7.96 -17.57 13.82
N GLY A 237 6.76 -18.05 13.50
CA GLY A 237 5.50 -17.53 14.05
C GLY A 237 5.31 -17.65 15.57
N SER A 238 6.32 -18.09 16.32
CA SER A 238 6.32 -18.24 17.78
C SER A 238 6.99 -17.07 18.54
N LEU A 239 7.46 -16.03 17.84
CA LEU A 239 8.19 -14.94 18.45
C LEU A 239 7.31 -13.76 18.82
N LEU A 240 7.73 -13.03 19.86
CA LEU A 240 7.27 -11.67 20.07
C LEU A 240 7.55 -10.86 18.80
N GLY A 241 6.56 -10.08 18.34
CA GLY A 241 6.67 -9.34 17.08
C GLY A 241 6.27 -10.12 15.82
N ALA A 242 5.79 -11.35 15.94
CA ALA A 242 5.17 -12.05 14.83
C ALA A 242 4.01 -11.23 14.23
N GLY A 243 3.99 -11.06 12.90
CA GLY A 243 3.00 -10.22 12.21
C GLY A 243 3.25 -8.71 12.24
N LYS A 244 4.36 -8.25 12.88
CA LYS A 244 4.70 -6.84 13.00
C LYS A 244 5.70 -6.33 11.94
N VAL A 245 6.22 -7.20 11.10
CA VAL A 245 7.13 -6.86 10.00
C VAL A 245 6.35 -6.37 8.78
N ASN A 246 6.71 -5.19 8.25
CA ASN A 246 6.02 -4.54 7.11
C ASN A 246 6.82 -4.47 5.81
N VAL A 247 8.02 -5.01 5.75
CA VAL A 247 8.86 -4.96 4.53
C VAL A 247 8.16 -5.64 3.35
N ASN A 248 8.16 -4.97 2.17
CA ASN A 248 7.50 -5.41 0.94
C ASN A 248 5.96 -5.58 1.03
N ARG A 249 5.31 -4.96 2.02
CA ARG A 249 3.85 -5.05 2.23
C ARG A 249 3.09 -3.75 1.99
N GLY A 250 3.80 -2.65 1.68
CA GLY A 250 3.21 -1.32 1.48
C GLY A 250 2.96 -0.58 2.79
N VAL A 251 1.95 0.31 2.80
CA VAL A 251 1.70 1.22 3.93
C VAL A 251 1.00 0.50 5.07
N ASP A 252 1.51 0.65 6.28
CA ASP A 252 0.82 0.25 7.51
C ASP A 252 -0.22 1.32 7.90
N MET A 253 -1.50 1.00 7.75
CA MET A 253 -2.60 1.93 8.02
C MET A 253 -2.70 2.34 9.51
N ARG A 254 -2.04 1.64 10.44
CA ARG A 254 -1.98 2.05 11.85
C ARG A 254 -1.27 3.39 12.02
N THR A 255 -0.33 3.72 11.13
CA THR A 255 0.46 4.97 11.19
C THR A 255 -0.34 6.21 10.76
N LEU A 256 -1.48 6.03 10.11
CA LEU A 256 -2.30 7.11 9.57
C LEU A 256 -3.36 7.55 10.59
N GLN A 257 -3.39 8.83 10.89
CA GLN A 257 -4.49 9.45 11.65
C GLN A 257 -5.68 9.75 10.74
N THR A 258 -6.87 9.86 11.34
CA THR A 258 -8.12 10.15 10.61
C THR A 258 -8.75 11.49 10.99
N ASP A 259 -8.20 12.20 11.97
CA ASP A 259 -8.81 13.41 12.55
C ASP A 259 -8.75 14.61 11.61
N ASN A 260 -7.62 14.81 10.92
CA ASN A 260 -7.40 15.91 10.00
C ASN A 260 -7.87 15.66 8.56
N ILE A 261 -8.46 14.48 8.30
CA ILE A 261 -8.94 14.10 6.97
C ILE A 261 -10.29 14.76 6.69
N GLU A 262 -10.42 15.41 5.54
CA GLU A 262 -11.67 15.90 4.98
C GLU A 262 -12.38 14.84 4.15
N ARG A 263 -11.61 14.19 3.26
CA ARG A 263 -12.11 13.19 2.31
C ARG A 263 -11.06 12.13 2.01
N VAL A 264 -11.50 10.89 1.88
CA VAL A 264 -10.68 9.80 1.34
C VAL A 264 -11.35 9.23 0.12
N GLU A 265 -10.58 9.01 -0.93
CA GLU A 265 -11.04 8.35 -2.12
C GLU A 265 -10.25 7.06 -2.36
N PHE A 266 -10.96 5.95 -2.54
CA PHE A 266 -10.40 4.63 -2.87
C PHE A 266 -10.69 4.34 -4.35
N ILE A 267 -9.71 4.50 -5.22
CA ILE A 267 -9.82 4.15 -6.65
C ILE A 267 -9.47 2.68 -6.80
N ARG A 268 -10.48 1.85 -7.06
CA ARG A 268 -10.38 0.39 -7.13
C ARG A 268 -10.26 -0.13 -8.55
N GLY A 269 -10.83 0.60 -9.52
CA GLY A 269 -10.78 0.27 -10.94
C GLY A 269 -9.47 0.68 -11.62
N ILE A 270 -9.56 1.29 -12.81
CA ILE A 270 -8.41 1.74 -13.60
C ILE A 270 -8.17 3.23 -13.34
N PRO A 271 -7.16 3.62 -12.54
CA PRO A 271 -6.91 5.02 -12.24
C PRO A 271 -6.28 5.76 -13.42
N SER A 272 -6.37 7.11 -13.42
CA SER A 272 -5.65 7.97 -14.34
C SER A 272 -4.16 7.61 -14.45
N VAL A 273 -3.55 7.82 -15.62
CA VAL A 273 -2.13 7.52 -15.87
C VAL A 273 -1.16 8.38 -15.05
N GLU A 274 -1.62 9.44 -14.41
CA GLU A 274 -0.81 10.22 -13.46
C GLU A 274 -0.37 9.39 -12.24
N TYR A 275 -1.15 8.36 -11.88
CA TYR A 275 -0.84 7.44 -10.80
C TYR A 275 -0.11 6.21 -11.34
N GLY A 276 1.08 5.96 -10.83
CA GLY A 276 1.92 4.85 -11.26
C GLY A 276 2.54 4.09 -10.11
N ASN A 277 3.38 3.12 -10.46
CA ASN A 277 4.04 2.23 -9.50
C ASN A 277 3.02 1.43 -8.66
N ILE A 278 1.97 0.93 -9.32
CA ILE A 278 0.80 0.28 -8.73
C ILE A 278 0.45 -1.03 -9.43
N THR A 279 -0.18 -1.95 -8.71
CA THR A 279 -0.85 -3.14 -9.28
C THR A 279 -2.26 -3.31 -8.71
N SER A 280 -2.58 -2.67 -7.58
CA SER A 280 -3.87 -2.84 -6.91
C SER A 280 -4.78 -1.62 -7.13
N GLY A 281 -4.57 -0.54 -6.41
CA GLY A 281 -5.38 0.66 -6.53
C GLY A 281 -4.70 1.89 -5.96
N VAL A 282 -5.47 2.97 -5.81
CA VAL A 282 -4.98 4.26 -5.28
C VAL A 282 -5.87 4.72 -4.15
N VAL A 283 -5.26 5.21 -3.09
CA VAL A 283 -5.93 5.86 -1.96
C VAL A 283 -5.49 7.32 -1.92
N LEU A 284 -6.44 8.23 -2.15
CA LEU A 284 -6.21 9.67 -2.10
C LEU A 284 -6.76 10.20 -0.78
N VAL A 285 -5.89 10.75 0.04
CA VAL A 285 -6.23 11.36 1.32
C VAL A 285 -6.15 12.88 1.17
N HIS A 286 -7.27 13.54 1.31
CA HIS A 286 -7.39 14.99 1.30
C HIS A 286 -7.62 15.48 2.73
N ARG A 287 -6.73 16.36 3.20
CA ARG A 287 -6.82 16.92 4.54
C ARG A 287 -7.57 18.25 4.55
N LYS A 288 -8.07 18.63 5.71
CA LYS A 288 -8.80 19.91 5.91
C LYS A 288 -7.94 21.09 5.54
N ARG A 289 -8.52 22.01 4.77
CA ARG A 289 -7.85 23.21 4.24
C ARG A 289 -8.54 24.53 4.63
N GLN A 290 -9.69 24.45 5.30
CA GLN A 290 -10.50 25.62 5.63
C GLN A 290 -10.15 26.14 7.03
N ALA A 291 -10.41 27.43 7.24
CA ALA A 291 -10.41 28.00 8.59
C ALA A 291 -11.54 27.34 9.40
N SER A 292 -11.21 26.92 10.60
CA SER A 292 -12.13 26.20 11.47
C SER A 292 -11.91 26.59 12.94
N PRO A 293 -12.95 26.53 13.77
CA PRO A 293 -12.80 26.67 15.22
C PRO A 293 -11.92 25.55 15.78
N VAL A 294 -11.52 25.66 17.06
CA VAL A 294 -10.85 24.57 17.74
C VAL A 294 -11.78 23.36 17.80
N GLN A 295 -11.30 22.21 17.35
CA GLN A 295 -11.99 20.95 17.48
C GLN A 295 -11.14 19.99 18.30
N SER A 296 -11.73 19.42 19.34
CA SER A 296 -11.09 18.40 20.15
C SER A 296 -11.92 17.13 20.12
N ARG A 297 -11.24 15.99 20.02
CA ARG A 297 -11.85 14.67 20.01
C ARG A 297 -11.26 13.80 21.11
N PHE A 298 -12.11 13.17 21.89
CA PHE A 298 -11.77 12.21 22.93
C PHE A 298 -12.55 10.94 22.68
N LYS A 299 -11.84 9.85 22.39
CA LYS A 299 -12.42 8.54 22.19
C LYS A 299 -11.85 7.54 23.18
N VAL A 300 -12.71 6.68 23.72
CA VAL A 300 -12.31 5.55 24.54
C VAL A 300 -13.15 4.33 24.18
N ASP A 301 -12.49 3.21 24.06
CA ASP A 301 -13.07 1.89 23.87
C ASP A 301 -12.27 0.83 24.62
N GLY A 302 -12.66 -0.44 24.54
CA GLY A 302 -11.99 -1.53 25.25
C GLY A 302 -10.52 -1.76 24.86
N TYR A 303 -10.09 -1.24 23.71
CA TYR A 303 -8.76 -1.50 23.15
C TYR A 303 -7.92 -0.24 22.95
N SER A 304 -8.54 0.95 22.95
CA SER A 304 -7.83 2.18 22.63
C SER A 304 -8.37 3.42 23.34
N LYS A 305 -7.46 4.39 23.53
CA LYS A 305 -7.75 5.75 23.95
C LYS A 305 -7.14 6.70 22.94
N LEU A 306 -7.95 7.63 22.41
CA LEU A 306 -7.50 8.60 21.40
C LEU A 306 -7.89 10.01 21.86
N VAL A 307 -6.92 10.92 21.72
CA VAL A 307 -7.10 12.35 21.94
C VAL A 307 -6.57 13.09 20.72
N SER A 308 -7.34 13.99 20.15
CA SER A 308 -6.86 14.87 19.10
C SER A 308 -7.38 16.30 19.27
N VAL A 309 -6.58 17.26 18.81
CA VAL A 309 -6.91 18.68 18.77
C VAL A 309 -6.49 19.22 17.43
N GLU A 310 -7.37 20.01 16.80
CA GLU A 310 -7.10 20.69 15.53
C GLU A 310 -7.69 22.10 15.50
N LYS A 311 -7.08 22.98 14.68
CA LYS A 311 -7.57 24.32 14.39
C LYS A 311 -7.12 24.81 13.03
N GLY A 312 -8.00 25.52 12.33
CA GLY A 312 -7.69 26.28 11.12
C GLY A 312 -7.74 27.78 11.38
N PHE A 313 -6.60 28.46 11.26
CA PHE A 313 -6.46 29.91 11.46
C PHE A 313 -6.60 30.62 10.11
N ALA A 314 -7.56 31.54 9.98
CA ALA A 314 -7.57 32.50 8.88
C ALA A 314 -6.52 33.59 9.18
N LEU A 315 -5.44 33.62 8.40
CA LEU A 315 -4.37 34.64 8.56
C LEU A 315 -4.73 35.96 7.93
N THR A 316 -5.73 35.97 7.05
CA THR A 316 -6.28 37.18 6.40
C THR A 316 -7.80 37.15 6.52
N PRO A 317 -8.46 38.36 6.63
CA PRO A 317 -9.93 38.45 6.66
C PRO A 317 -10.59 37.86 5.42
N SER A 318 -9.94 37.92 4.26
CA SER A 318 -10.41 37.30 3.01
C SER A 318 -10.26 35.79 2.94
N GLN A 319 -9.65 35.15 3.95
CA GLN A 319 -9.33 33.72 4.01
C GLN A 319 -8.47 33.23 2.82
N HIS A 320 -7.72 34.13 2.16
CA HIS A 320 -6.76 33.74 1.12
C HIS A 320 -5.54 32.99 1.69
N HIS A 321 -5.27 33.19 2.98
CA HIS A 321 -4.15 32.57 3.68
C HIS A 321 -4.69 31.88 4.93
N ILE A 322 -4.50 30.58 5.01
CA ILE A 322 -4.99 29.73 6.09
C ILE A 322 -3.85 28.88 6.62
N LEU A 323 -3.77 28.75 7.94
CA LEU A 323 -2.83 27.87 8.63
C LEU A 323 -3.63 26.84 9.43
N ASN A 324 -3.52 25.56 9.08
CA ASN A 324 -4.13 24.46 9.80
C ASN A 324 -3.07 23.76 10.65
N GLY A 325 -3.39 23.50 11.92
CA GLY A 325 -2.54 22.72 12.82
C GLY A 325 -3.34 21.64 13.52
N ASP A 326 -2.75 20.46 13.66
CA ASP A 326 -3.35 19.33 14.38
C ASP A 326 -2.31 18.49 15.12
N VAL A 327 -2.75 17.89 16.23
CA VAL A 327 -2.01 16.89 17.00
C VAL A 327 -2.98 15.79 17.40
N SER A 328 -2.55 14.53 17.27
CA SER A 328 -3.35 13.37 17.68
C SER A 328 -2.46 12.34 18.39
N TYR A 329 -2.96 11.81 19.50
CA TYR A 329 -2.32 10.77 20.29
C TYR A 329 -3.26 9.58 20.44
N LEU A 330 -2.77 8.38 20.14
CA LEU A 330 -3.45 7.11 20.34
C LEU A 330 -2.61 6.23 21.28
N ASP A 331 -3.23 5.70 22.32
CA ASP A 331 -2.70 4.62 23.16
C ASP A 331 -3.62 3.40 23.01
N ALA A 332 -3.08 2.30 22.46
CA ALA A 332 -3.84 1.11 22.14
C ALA A 332 -3.19 -0.15 22.73
N LYS A 333 -4.04 -1.10 23.10
CA LYS A 333 -3.64 -2.44 23.55
C LYS A 333 -4.31 -3.48 22.64
N PRO A 334 -3.54 -4.32 21.96
CA PRO A 334 -4.09 -5.39 21.11
C PRO A 334 -5.00 -6.35 21.86
N ASP A 335 -4.63 -6.68 23.10
CA ASP A 335 -5.46 -7.39 24.07
C ASP A 335 -5.44 -6.62 25.41
N PRO A 336 -6.58 -6.08 25.86
CA PRO A 336 -6.63 -5.32 27.12
C PRO A 336 -6.19 -6.11 28.36
N ARG A 337 -6.25 -7.44 28.31
CA ARG A 337 -5.83 -8.36 29.37
C ARG A 337 -4.31 -8.50 29.46
N VAL A 338 -3.59 -8.14 28.39
CA VAL A 338 -2.12 -8.23 28.32
C VAL A 338 -1.53 -6.82 28.45
N PRO A 339 -1.08 -6.41 29.66
CA PRO A 339 -0.58 -5.07 29.89
C PRO A 339 0.75 -4.79 29.19
N PHE A 340 1.49 -5.84 28.82
CA PHE A 340 2.84 -5.78 28.28
C PHE A 340 2.88 -5.60 26.74
N GLU A 341 1.74 -5.70 26.06
CA GLU A 341 1.64 -5.41 24.65
C GLU A 341 0.90 -4.08 24.44
N THR A 342 1.58 -3.11 23.80
CA THR A 342 1.06 -1.76 23.57
C THR A 342 1.46 -1.26 22.19
N TYR A 343 0.58 -0.48 21.58
CA TYR A 343 0.86 0.31 20.39
C TYR A 343 0.47 1.76 20.63
N ARG A 344 1.41 2.69 20.44
CA ARG A 344 1.17 4.12 20.59
C ARG A 344 1.45 4.84 19.30
N ARG A 345 0.65 5.86 19.01
CA ARG A 345 0.86 6.73 17.84
C ARG A 345 0.77 8.19 18.28
N LEU A 346 1.75 8.98 17.88
CA LEU A 346 1.74 10.44 17.99
C LEU A 346 1.88 11.03 16.58
N THR A 347 0.94 11.88 16.20
CA THR A 347 1.00 12.58 14.91
C THR A 347 0.79 14.07 15.13
N GLY A 348 1.44 14.87 14.29
CA GLY A 348 1.24 16.31 14.27
C GLY A 348 1.46 16.85 12.87
N SER A 349 0.68 17.83 12.47
CA SER A 349 0.90 18.50 11.20
C SER A 349 0.66 20.01 11.28
N LEU A 350 1.42 20.74 10.47
CA LEU A 350 1.24 22.16 10.23
C LEU A 350 1.15 22.38 8.73
N ARG A 351 0.02 22.97 8.28
CA ARG A 351 -0.29 23.10 6.86
C ARG A 351 -0.68 24.54 6.55
N TYR A 352 0.06 25.17 5.64
CA TYR A 352 -0.22 26.50 5.13
C TYR A 352 -0.85 26.40 3.74
N HIS A 353 -1.96 27.09 3.54
CA HIS A 353 -2.64 27.25 2.27
C HIS A 353 -2.71 28.74 1.92
N GLY A 354 -2.12 29.13 0.82
CA GLY A 354 -2.10 30.49 0.33
C GLY A 354 -2.67 30.58 -1.09
N THR A 355 -3.45 31.64 -1.35
CA THR A 355 -3.98 31.93 -2.67
C THR A 355 -3.76 33.42 -2.95
N SER A 356 -3.23 33.75 -4.13
CA SER A 356 -3.08 35.17 -4.54
C SER A 356 -4.45 35.87 -4.65
N SER A 357 -4.46 37.20 -4.57
CA SER A 357 -5.68 37.97 -4.66
C SER A 357 -6.45 37.78 -5.97
N ASN A 358 -5.75 37.54 -7.08
CA ASN A 358 -6.34 37.16 -8.38
C ASN A 358 -6.64 35.68 -8.52
N GLN A 359 -6.39 34.84 -7.46
CA GLN A 359 -6.57 33.39 -7.41
C GLN A 359 -5.79 32.58 -8.47
N ALA A 360 -4.90 33.24 -9.22
CA ALA A 360 -4.09 32.59 -10.22
C ALA A 360 -3.04 31.64 -9.63
N HIS A 361 -2.51 31.99 -8.48
CA HIS A 361 -1.45 31.27 -7.80
C HIS A 361 -1.98 30.68 -6.50
N ARG A 362 -1.69 29.41 -6.27
CA ARG A 362 -1.99 28.70 -5.03
C ARG A 362 -0.73 28.01 -4.51
N TRP A 363 -0.49 28.14 -3.23
CA TRP A 363 0.62 27.53 -2.51
C TRP A 363 0.08 26.68 -1.37
N GLU A 364 0.56 25.47 -1.27
CA GLU A 364 0.29 24.57 -0.15
C GLU A 364 1.63 24.06 0.35
N VAL A 365 1.89 24.23 1.65
CA VAL A 365 3.11 23.72 2.30
C VAL A 365 2.70 23.02 3.57
N SER A 366 3.12 21.78 3.73
CA SER A 366 2.87 21.01 4.94
C SER A 366 4.14 20.45 5.53
N GLY A 367 4.26 20.53 6.87
CA GLY A 367 5.23 19.83 7.68
C GLY A 367 4.50 18.82 8.54
N ASP A 368 4.90 17.55 8.46
CA ASP A 368 4.21 16.43 9.07
C ASP A 368 5.16 15.60 9.93
N TYR A 369 4.72 15.21 11.12
CA TYR A 369 5.38 14.23 11.97
C TYR A 369 4.43 13.06 12.23
N THR A 370 4.95 11.84 12.10
CA THR A 370 4.27 10.60 12.50
C THR A 370 5.24 9.74 13.28
N GLY A 371 4.92 9.47 14.54
CA GLY A 371 5.62 8.51 15.39
C GLY A 371 4.71 7.36 15.77
N SER A 372 5.18 6.12 15.66
CA SER A 372 4.51 4.95 16.25
C SER A 372 5.50 4.09 17.01
N PHE A 373 5.05 3.58 18.16
CA PHE A 373 5.84 2.88 19.13
C PHE A 373 5.13 1.57 19.48
N ASP A 374 5.64 0.48 18.96
CA ASP A 374 5.11 -0.86 19.13
C ASP A 374 5.98 -1.61 20.14
N LYS A 375 5.37 -2.06 21.23
CA LYS A 375 6.07 -2.75 22.31
C LYS A 375 5.34 -4.03 22.66
N ASN A 376 6.09 -5.11 22.74
CA ASN A 376 5.61 -6.39 23.24
C ASN A 376 6.67 -7.01 24.15
N LYS A 377 6.28 -7.36 25.38
CA LYS A 377 7.13 -8.02 26.37
C LYS A 377 6.42 -9.24 26.95
N ILE A 378 7.18 -10.21 27.36
CA ILE A 378 6.62 -11.29 28.19
C ILE A 378 6.44 -10.78 29.63
N ASP A 379 5.53 -11.41 30.36
CA ASP A 379 5.36 -11.17 31.80
C ASP A 379 6.47 -11.93 32.56
N PRO A 380 7.40 -11.22 33.26
CA PRO A 380 8.48 -11.88 33.99
C PRO A 380 7.98 -12.79 35.10
N ASP A 381 6.88 -12.41 35.77
CA ASP A 381 6.33 -13.16 36.91
C ASP A 381 5.75 -14.51 36.46
N LEU A 382 5.12 -14.53 35.27
CA LEU A 382 4.58 -15.75 34.65
C LEU A 382 5.60 -16.55 33.83
N SER A 383 6.78 -16.00 33.60
CA SER A 383 7.79 -16.53 32.68
C SER A 383 9.12 -16.85 33.34
N TYR A 384 9.11 -17.13 34.64
CA TYR A 384 10.32 -17.48 35.42
C TYR A 384 11.45 -16.44 35.30
N GLY A 385 11.11 -15.15 35.35
CA GLY A 385 12.06 -14.04 35.28
C GLY A 385 12.63 -13.74 33.85
N ARG A 386 12.13 -14.35 32.82
CA ARG A 386 12.54 -14.03 31.44
C ARG A 386 12.19 -12.59 31.07
N THR A 387 13.05 -11.96 30.29
CA THR A 387 12.93 -10.55 29.89
C THR A 387 12.84 -10.38 28.37
N ASP A 388 12.22 -11.35 27.67
CA ASP A 388 12.06 -11.26 26.22
C ASP A 388 11.24 -10.02 25.85
N GLU A 389 11.72 -9.29 24.85
CA GLU A 389 11.16 -8.01 24.45
C GLU A 389 11.23 -7.81 22.93
N TYR A 390 10.19 -7.19 22.40
CA TYR A 390 10.14 -6.64 21.04
C TYR A 390 9.77 -5.16 21.14
N LEU A 391 10.59 -4.28 20.57
CA LEU A 391 10.36 -2.85 20.44
C LEU A 391 10.49 -2.48 18.96
N SER A 392 9.55 -1.69 18.46
CA SER A 392 9.64 -1.14 17.11
C SER A 392 9.17 0.31 17.13
N ASP A 393 10.11 1.20 16.89
CA ASP A 393 9.87 2.64 16.80
C ASP A 393 9.93 3.05 15.31
N TYR A 394 8.90 3.73 14.87
CA TYR A 394 8.80 4.36 13.57
C TYR A 394 8.60 5.85 13.75
N ASN A 395 9.50 6.66 13.23
CA ASN A 395 9.41 8.11 13.28
C ASN A 395 9.64 8.68 11.89
N ARG A 396 8.65 9.39 11.35
CA ARG A 396 8.71 10.00 10.01
C ARG A 396 8.45 11.48 10.09
N ILE A 397 9.35 12.26 9.52
CA ILE A 397 9.20 13.71 9.30
C ILE A 397 9.09 13.92 7.79
N ALA A 398 8.09 14.69 7.36
CA ALA A 398 7.90 15.00 5.95
C ALA A 398 7.63 16.48 5.74
N LEU A 399 8.15 17.01 4.63
CA LEU A 399 7.87 18.34 4.12
C LEU A 399 7.32 18.18 2.70
N THR A 400 6.12 18.71 2.45
CA THR A 400 5.50 18.70 1.13
C THR A 400 5.16 20.11 0.72
N SER A 401 5.47 20.46 -0.52
CA SER A 401 5.14 21.74 -1.13
C SER A 401 4.41 21.49 -2.45
N ARG A 402 3.26 22.11 -2.62
CA ARG A 402 2.48 22.09 -3.86
C ARG A 402 2.23 23.51 -4.32
N TYR A 403 2.55 23.77 -5.56
CA TYR A 403 2.26 25.03 -6.22
C TYR A 403 1.39 24.79 -7.43
N SER A 404 0.34 25.56 -7.62
CA SER A 404 -0.48 25.52 -8.82
C SER A 404 -0.69 26.92 -9.39
N TYR A 405 -0.56 27.02 -10.69
CA TYR A 405 -0.82 28.21 -11.48
C TYR A 405 -2.00 27.97 -12.41
N THR A 406 -3.03 28.79 -12.30
CA THR A 406 -4.19 28.82 -13.19
C THR A 406 -4.14 30.14 -13.95
N PRO A 407 -3.88 30.13 -15.26
CA PRO A 407 -3.76 31.36 -16.05
C PRO A 407 -4.98 32.26 -15.89
N THR A 408 -4.72 33.56 -15.74
CA THR A 408 -5.77 34.59 -15.61
C THR A 408 -6.34 34.99 -16.96
N GLU A 409 -5.64 34.81 -18.03
CA GLU A 409 -6.12 35.07 -19.40
C GLU A 409 -6.15 33.75 -20.18
N ARG A 410 -7.24 33.45 -20.89
CA ARG A 410 -7.34 32.30 -21.79
C ARG A 410 -6.50 32.51 -23.04
N THR A 411 -5.20 32.54 -22.91
CA THR A 411 -4.31 32.39 -24.06
C THR A 411 -4.12 30.91 -24.34
N GLY A 412 -4.89 30.36 -25.27
CA GLY A 412 -4.58 29.07 -25.89
C GLY A 412 -4.96 27.80 -25.13
N GLY A 413 -5.96 27.79 -24.26
CA GLY A 413 -6.51 26.53 -23.69
C GLY A 413 -5.81 25.97 -22.46
N LEU A 414 -4.66 26.51 -22.02
CA LEU A 414 -3.99 26.10 -20.79
C LEU A 414 -4.91 26.38 -19.57
N GLN A 415 -5.19 25.33 -18.80
CA GLN A 415 -6.05 25.41 -17.62
C GLN A 415 -5.24 25.51 -16.32
N ARG A 416 -4.19 24.69 -16.17
CA ARG A 416 -3.41 24.64 -14.95
C ARG A 416 -2.02 24.08 -15.19
N VAL A 417 -1.06 24.61 -14.46
CA VAL A 417 0.28 24.02 -14.27
C VAL A 417 0.44 23.75 -12.79
N GLU A 418 0.92 22.58 -12.45
CA GLU A 418 1.10 22.14 -11.07
C GLU A 418 2.49 21.56 -10.87
N LEU A 419 3.10 21.89 -9.72
CA LEU A 419 4.35 21.31 -9.25
C LEU A 419 4.16 20.83 -7.81
N THR A 420 4.48 19.59 -7.54
CA THR A 420 4.49 19.01 -6.20
C THR A 420 5.88 18.50 -5.89
N LEU A 421 6.43 18.90 -4.75
CA LEU A 421 7.72 18.44 -4.22
C LEU A 421 7.48 17.90 -2.82
N SER A 422 8.07 16.75 -2.51
CA SER A 422 8.01 16.19 -1.16
C SER A 422 9.35 15.55 -0.80
N ALA A 423 9.75 15.74 0.45
CA ALA A 423 10.90 15.10 1.07
C ALA A 423 10.46 14.50 2.41
N ALA A 424 10.81 13.24 2.66
CA ALA A 424 10.53 12.62 3.94
C ALA A 424 11.71 11.81 4.41
N GLN A 425 12.07 12.01 5.69
CA GLN A 425 13.07 11.24 6.41
C GLN A 425 12.37 10.40 7.46
N GLN A 426 12.68 9.12 7.44
CA GLN A 426 12.17 8.15 8.40
C GLN A 426 13.33 7.67 9.29
N PHE A 427 13.02 7.33 10.53
CA PHE A 427 13.94 6.76 11.51
C PHE A 427 13.24 5.54 12.12
N ASP A 428 13.71 4.38 11.76
CA ASP A 428 13.17 3.10 12.18
C ASP A 428 14.16 2.43 13.12
N TYR A 429 13.67 2.03 14.27
CA TYR A 429 14.46 1.29 15.22
C TYR A 429 13.67 0.06 15.68
N LEU A 430 14.15 -1.12 15.33
CA LEU A 430 13.64 -2.39 15.83
C LEU A 430 14.67 -3.01 16.75
N HIS A 431 14.26 -3.34 17.98
CA HIS A 431 15.07 -4.07 18.93
C HIS A 431 14.30 -5.32 19.37
N GLN A 432 14.96 -6.45 19.28
CA GLN A 432 14.44 -7.71 19.76
C GLN A 432 15.44 -8.36 20.70
N ARG A 433 15.02 -8.56 21.93
CA ARG A 433 15.75 -9.33 22.96
C ARG A 433 15.04 -10.65 23.17
N ARG A 434 15.81 -11.73 23.30
CA ARG A 434 15.25 -13.06 23.51
C ARG A 434 16.18 -13.95 24.31
N LEU A 435 15.63 -14.66 25.31
CA LEU A 435 16.31 -15.82 25.87
C LEU A 435 16.25 -16.98 24.88
N VAL A 436 17.39 -17.41 24.39
CA VAL A 436 17.56 -18.58 23.53
C VAL A 436 18.05 -19.74 24.38
N ALA A 437 17.24 -20.79 24.46
CA ALA A 437 17.55 -21.99 25.22
C ALA A 437 17.48 -23.20 24.25
N PRO A 438 18.58 -23.55 23.56
CA PRO A 438 18.64 -24.74 22.72
C PRO A 438 18.48 -26.00 23.56
N ASP A 439 17.83 -27.02 23.01
CA ASP A 439 17.65 -28.30 23.69
C ASP A 439 18.97 -29.02 24.04
N ARG A 440 20.04 -28.67 23.32
CA ARG A 440 21.41 -29.14 23.52
C ARG A 440 22.41 -28.06 23.19
N MET A 441 23.64 -28.21 23.66
CA MET A 441 24.74 -27.34 23.19
C MET A 441 24.76 -27.30 21.66
N THR A 442 24.92 -26.15 21.11
CA THR A 442 24.88 -25.92 19.67
C THR A 442 26.04 -25.03 19.24
N ILE A 443 26.23 -24.86 17.96
CA ILE A 443 27.29 -24.05 17.41
C ILE A 443 26.69 -22.89 16.61
N THR A 444 27.42 -21.80 16.49
CA THR A 444 27.10 -20.72 15.57
C THR A 444 28.32 -20.38 14.74
N PRO A 445 28.19 -20.35 13.40
CA PRO A 445 29.25 -19.87 12.54
C PRO A 445 29.36 -18.34 12.67
N THR A 446 30.57 -17.85 12.88
CA THR A 446 30.85 -16.43 13.05
C THR A 446 31.62 -15.83 11.86
N GLY A 447 32.00 -16.65 10.88
CA GLY A 447 32.71 -16.22 9.67
C GLY A 447 31.88 -15.26 8.82
N VAL A 448 32.46 -14.11 8.46
CA VAL A 448 31.90 -13.10 7.54
C VAL A 448 32.52 -13.17 6.13
N GLU A 449 33.55 -13.99 5.96
CA GLU A 449 34.25 -14.25 4.69
C GLU A 449 34.07 -15.72 4.29
N ALA A 450 34.14 -15.98 3.00
CA ALA A 450 34.12 -17.35 2.49
C ALA A 450 35.44 -18.07 2.86
N GLY A 451 35.30 -19.32 3.29
CA GLY A 451 36.46 -20.13 3.69
C GLY A 451 36.16 -21.10 4.81
N GLU A 452 37.22 -21.61 5.41
CA GLU A 452 37.16 -22.60 6.52
C GLU A 452 37.56 -21.89 7.82
N HIS A 453 36.79 -22.09 8.87
CA HIS A 453 37.01 -21.44 10.16
C HIS A 453 36.34 -22.22 11.31
N PRO A 454 36.81 -22.05 12.57
CA PRO A 454 36.15 -22.63 13.72
C PRO A 454 34.78 -21.95 13.94
N ALA A 455 33.78 -22.74 14.35
CA ALA A 455 32.50 -22.25 14.81
C ALA A 455 32.52 -22.00 16.32
N THR A 456 31.74 -21.04 16.80
CA THR A 456 31.60 -20.75 18.22
C THR A 456 30.64 -21.76 18.87
N LEU A 457 31.11 -22.48 19.90
CA LEU A 457 30.28 -23.34 20.73
C LEU A 457 29.51 -22.46 21.72
N ILE A 458 28.20 -22.58 21.74
CA ILE A 458 27.33 -21.87 22.67
C ILE A 458 26.70 -22.84 23.70
N GLY A 459 26.62 -22.34 24.94
CA GLY A 459 25.98 -23.04 26.04
C GLY A 459 24.50 -23.28 25.84
N ARG A 460 23.85 -23.85 26.85
CA ARG A 460 22.41 -24.16 26.79
C ARG A 460 21.51 -22.92 26.72
N GLU A 461 21.95 -21.82 27.32
CA GLU A 461 21.14 -20.60 27.42
C GLU A 461 21.99 -19.35 27.18
N TYR A 462 21.44 -18.42 26.44
CA TYR A 462 22.02 -17.07 26.28
C TYR A 462 20.91 -16.07 25.94
N VAL A 463 21.19 -14.79 26.22
CA VAL A 463 20.33 -13.71 25.80
C VAL A 463 20.84 -13.17 24.46
N ALA A 464 20.01 -13.22 23.44
CA ALA A 464 20.29 -12.65 22.13
C ALA A 464 19.67 -11.26 22.03
N ASP A 465 20.46 -10.31 21.54
CA ASP A 465 20.01 -8.96 21.19
C ASP A 465 20.18 -8.72 19.69
N TYR A 466 19.11 -8.27 19.04
CA TYR A 466 19.10 -7.95 17.61
C TYR A 466 18.55 -6.55 17.41
N VAL A 467 19.25 -5.75 16.65
CA VAL A 467 18.85 -4.39 16.28
C VAL A 467 18.77 -4.29 14.76
N SER A 468 17.68 -3.69 14.24
CA SER A 468 17.59 -3.21 12.86
C SER A 468 17.36 -1.70 12.88
N ASP A 469 18.37 -0.94 12.47
CA ASP A 469 18.38 0.54 12.42
C ASP A 469 18.24 0.99 10.98
N GLY A 470 17.06 1.48 10.61
CA GLY A 470 16.72 1.99 9.28
C GLY A 470 16.58 3.51 9.27
N LYS A 471 17.06 4.15 8.20
CA LYS A 471 16.90 5.59 7.97
C LYS A 471 16.52 5.88 6.51
N PRO A 472 15.31 5.45 6.09
CA PRO A 472 14.80 5.74 4.74
C PRO A 472 14.66 7.25 4.50
N LEU A 473 15.22 7.74 3.40
CA LEU A 473 14.99 9.05 2.83
C LEU A 473 14.22 8.86 1.53
N THR A 474 13.13 9.58 1.34
CA THR A 474 12.34 9.59 0.11
C THR A 474 12.19 11.01 -0.41
N LEU A 475 12.44 11.19 -1.71
CA LEU A 475 12.21 12.44 -2.42
C LEU A 475 11.23 12.19 -3.55
N PHE A 476 10.27 13.08 -3.72
CA PHE A 476 9.27 13.03 -4.79
C PHE A 476 9.14 14.38 -5.46
N ALA A 477 9.08 14.36 -6.80
CA ALA A 477 8.78 15.52 -7.61
C ALA A 477 7.76 15.15 -8.70
N LYS A 478 6.70 15.93 -8.83
CA LYS A 478 5.66 15.80 -9.87
C LYS A 478 5.44 17.15 -10.53
N GLY A 479 5.55 17.19 -11.85
CA GLY A 479 5.12 18.32 -12.67
C GLY A 479 3.98 17.90 -13.59
N GLN A 480 2.94 18.73 -13.71
CA GLN A 480 1.74 18.41 -14.48
C GLN A 480 1.16 19.65 -15.13
N THR A 481 0.67 19.49 -16.35
CA THR A 481 -0.09 20.51 -17.08
C THR A 481 -1.46 19.97 -17.47
N LEU A 482 -2.45 20.84 -17.45
CA LEU A 482 -3.81 20.56 -17.91
C LEU A 482 -4.19 21.56 -19.00
N TYR A 483 -4.65 21.06 -20.14
CA TYR A 483 -4.96 21.83 -21.34
C TYR A 483 -6.33 21.41 -21.91
N ASN A 484 -7.22 22.35 -22.19
CA ASN A 484 -8.52 22.09 -22.81
C ASN A 484 -8.53 22.55 -24.27
N ILE A 485 -9.06 21.69 -25.14
CA ILE A 485 -9.34 22.01 -26.54
C ILE A 485 -10.83 21.77 -26.78
N GLU A 486 -11.51 22.75 -27.37
CA GLU A 486 -12.89 22.60 -27.81
C GLU A 486 -12.88 22.42 -29.34
N TRP A 487 -13.53 21.35 -29.81
CA TRP A 487 -13.66 21.07 -31.24
C TRP A 487 -15.13 20.82 -31.58
N GLY A 488 -15.81 21.87 -32.05
CA GLY A 488 -17.25 21.83 -32.31
C GLY A 488 -18.05 21.61 -31.02
N LYS A 489 -18.75 20.46 -30.93
CA LYS A 489 -19.47 20.03 -29.72
C LYS A 489 -18.63 19.14 -28.80
N ALA A 490 -17.46 18.71 -29.27
CA ALA A 490 -16.54 17.88 -28.51
C ALA A 490 -15.60 18.73 -27.67
N SER A 491 -15.16 18.18 -26.55
CA SER A 491 -14.09 18.78 -25.73
C SER A 491 -13.03 17.73 -25.41
N HIS A 492 -11.77 18.12 -25.51
CA HIS A 492 -10.61 17.38 -25.10
C HIS A 492 -9.99 18.01 -23.87
N ARG A 493 -9.73 17.24 -22.83
CA ARG A 493 -8.93 17.67 -21.68
C ARG A 493 -7.64 16.88 -21.65
N LEU A 494 -6.60 17.49 -22.16
CA LEU A 494 -5.26 16.91 -22.21
C LEU A 494 -4.56 17.13 -20.86
N LYS A 495 -4.01 16.06 -20.30
CA LYS A 495 -3.16 16.07 -19.12
C LYS A 495 -1.80 15.50 -19.49
N GLY A 496 -0.72 16.19 -19.19
CA GLY A 496 0.63 15.71 -19.41
C GLY A 496 1.51 16.04 -18.21
N GLY A 497 2.47 15.16 -17.90
CA GLY A 497 3.33 15.40 -16.77
C GLY A 497 4.43 14.35 -16.59
N PHE A 498 5.17 14.55 -15.49
CA PHE A 498 6.22 13.63 -15.07
C PHE A 498 6.17 13.40 -13.56
N ASN A 499 6.70 12.26 -13.11
CA ASN A 499 7.01 11.96 -11.72
C ASN A 499 8.45 11.50 -11.61
N TYR A 500 9.14 11.95 -10.56
CA TYR A 500 10.45 11.44 -10.18
C TYR A 500 10.42 11.05 -8.71
N ASP A 501 10.80 9.83 -8.41
CA ASP A 501 10.88 9.25 -7.07
C ASP A 501 12.32 8.81 -6.80
N LEU A 502 12.84 9.16 -5.60
CA LEU A 502 14.11 8.66 -5.10
C LEU A 502 13.90 8.10 -3.70
N SER A 503 14.43 6.90 -3.46
CA SER A 503 14.37 6.23 -2.16
C SER A 503 15.75 5.65 -1.82
N LYS A 504 16.24 5.93 -0.60
CA LYS A 504 17.50 5.39 -0.09
C LYS A 504 17.43 5.18 1.41
N ASN A 505 18.01 4.08 1.89
CA ASN A 505 18.15 3.82 3.32
C ASN A 505 19.58 4.15 3.79
N PHE A 506 19.71 5.04 4.78
CA PHE A 506 20.98 5.46 5.39
C PHE A 506 21.24 4.82 6.76
N GLY A 507 20.46 3.82 7.14
CA GLY A 507 20.57 3.14 8.41
C GLY A 507 21.80 2.26 8.54
N ARG A 508 22.18 1.97 9.79
CA ARG A 508 23.26 0.99 10.10
C ARG A 508 22.82 -0.44 9.74
N GLY A 509 21.52 -0.65 9.55
CA GLY A 509 20.96 -1.93 9.17
C GLY A 509 20.89 -2.93 10.31
N GLN A 510 21.19 -4.18 10.02
CA GLN A 510 21.14 -5.28 10.96
C GLN A 510 22.42 -5.31 11.81
N VAL A 511 22.26 -5.26 13.12
CA VAL A 511 23.38 -5.25 14.10
C VAL A 511 23.06 -6.24 15.20
N TYR A 512 23.88 -7.25 15.33
CA TYR A 512 23.80 -8.28 16.38
C TYR A 512 25.14 -9.01 16.53
N ASP A 513 25.32 -9.66 17.65
CA ASP A 513 26.49 -10.51 17.89
C ASP A 513 26.28 -11.88 17.22
N LEU A 514 27.16 -12.25 16.31
CA LEU A 514 27.12 -13.54 15.60
C LEU A 514 27.32 -14.74 16.52
N SER A 515 27.96 -14.54 17.67
CA SER A 515 28.15 -15.58 18.68
C SER A 515 26.83 -15.88 19.42
N TYR A 516 25.89 -14.93 19.46
CA TYR A 516 24.62 -15.04 20.19
C TYR A 516 23.42 -14.67 19.32
N PRO A 517 23.16 -15.39 18.19
CA PRO A 517 22.11 -15.03 17.27
C PRO A 517 20.71 -15.30 17.86
N LEU A 518 19.69 -14.56 17.42
CA LEU A 518 18.30 -14.82 17.80
C LEU A 518 17.85 -16.25 17.47
N PHE A 519 18.41 -16.83 16.41
CA PHE A 519 18.04 -18.15 15.88
C PHE A 519 19.30 -18.94 15.57
N PRO A 520 19.76 -19.81 16.50
CA PRO A 520 21.01 -20.55 16.31
C PRO A 520 20.98 -21.57 15.16
N LYS A 521 19.81 -21.86 14.58
CA LYS A 521 19.66 -22.77 13.43
C LYS A 521 19.43 -22.04 12.10
N ALA A 522 19.31 -20.72 12.10
CA ALA A 522 19.09 -19.93 10.90
C ALA A 522 20.34 -19.06 10.62
N TRP A 523 21.33 -19.67 10.00
CA TRP A 523 22.67 -19.13 9.82
C TRP A 523 22.88 -18.43 8.48
N ASP A 524 21.83 -18.26 7.68
CA ASP A 524 21.92 -17.83 6.30
C ASP A 524 22.13 -16.31 6.10
N THR A 525 22.24 -15.56 7.18
CA THR A 525 22.45 -14.11 7.14
C THR A 525 23.55 -13.65 8.10
N ARG A 526 24.10 -12.45 7.83
CA ARG A 526 25.09 -11.74 8.68
C ARG A 526 24.66 -10.28 8.85
N PRO A 527 25.22 -9.55 9.84
CA PRO A 527 25.00 -8.12 9.95
C PRO A 527 25.23 -7.39 8.63
N ARG A 528 24.29 -6.50 8.27
CA ARG A 528 24.34 -5.80 6.99
C ARG A 528 24.00 -4.32 7.14
N PRO A 529 24.87 -3.41 6.73
CA PRO A 529 24.62 -1.97 6.74
C PRO A 529 23.73 -1.57 5.54
N TYR A 530 22.65 -0.84 5.80
CA TYR A 530 21.72 -0.39 4.74
C TYR A 530 22.26 0.80 3.96
N TYR A 531 23.12 1.64 4.56
CA TYR A 531 23.70 2.82 3.90
C TYR A 531 24.56 2.47 2.67
N GLN A 532 25.05 1.24 2.56
CA GLN A 532 25.81 0.76 1.41
C GLN A 532 24.94 0.43 0.19
N ILE A 533 23.63 0.25 0.38
CA ILE A 533 22.70 -0.10 -0.70
C ILE A 533 22.48 1.14 -1.55
N PRO A 534 22.60 1.05 -2.91
CA PRO A 534 22.36 2.17 -3.80
C PRO A 534 20.94 2.76 -3.68
N ALA A 535 20.76 4.01 -4.08
CA ALA A 535 19.45 4.64 -4.13
C ALA A 535 18.61 4.04 -5.27
N LEU A 536 17.33 3.81 -5.01
CA LEU A 536 16.32 3.50 -6.03
C LEU A 536 15.81 4.80 -6.63
N GLN A 537 15.92 4.96 -7.94
CA GLN A 537 15.44 6.13 -8.66
C GLN A 537 14.46 5.69 -9.73
N GLN A 538 13.29 6.32 -9.76
CA GLN A 538 12.27 6.05 -10.75
C GLN A 538 11.84 7.34 -11.44
N LEU A 539 11.81 7.32 -12.78
CA LEU A 539 11.26 8.37 -13.61
C LEU A 539 10.04 7.84 -14.34
N ALA A 540 8.99 8.67 -14.41
CA ALA A 540 7.84 8.38 -15.23
C ALA A 540 7.36 9.61 -15.99
N LEU A 541 6.92 9.40 -17.23
CA LEU A 541 6.26 10.40 -18.08
C LEU A 541 4.86 9.90 -18.39
N TYR A 542 3.89 10.79 -18.49
CA TYR A 542 2.51 10.39 -18.82
C TYR A 542 1.78 11.46 -19.62
N ALA A 543 0.84 10.98 -20.44
CA ALA A 543 -0.11 11.81 -21.17
C ALA A 543 -1.48 11.12 -21.21
N GLU A 544 -2.55 11.89 -21.03
CA GLU A 544 -3.94 11.44 -20.95
C GLU A 544 -4.86 12.46 -21.61
N ASP A 545 -5.86 12.00 -22.35
CA ASP A 545 -6.94 12.81 -22.89
C ASP A 545 -8.28 12.33 -22.35
N LEU A 546 -9.05 13.25 -21.81
CA LEU A 546 -10.47 13.05 -21.54
C LEU A 546 -11.29 13.72 -22.63
N TYR A 547 -11.72 12.91 -23.59
CA TYR A 547 -12.63 13.29 -24.65
C TYR A 547 -14.08 13.22 -24.20
N THR A 548 -14.83 14.28 -24.38
CA THR A 548 -16.27 14.33 -24.08
C THR A 548 -17.05 14.76 -25.32
N GLN A 549 -17.98 13.94 -25.75
CA GLN A 549 -18.83 14.14 -26.93
C GLN A 549 -20.31 14.03 -26.57
N PRO A 550 -21.07 15.13 -26.63
CA PRO A 550 -22.52 15.08 -26.63
C PRO A 550 -23.04 14.51 -27.98
N LEU A 551 -23.91 13.49 -27.92
CA LEU A 551 -24.54 12.82 -29.04
C LEU A 551 -26.07 12.93 -28.92
N GLY A 552 -26.63 14.08 -29.25
CA GLY A 552 -28.03 14.39 -28.97
C GLY A 552 -28.29 14.44 -27.46
N ALA A 553 -29.16 13.58 -26.94
CA ALA A 553 -29.45 13.46 -25.53
C ALA A 553 -28.48 12.49 -24.78
N HIS A 554 -27.58 11.79 -25.51
CA HIS A 554 -26.54 10.94 -24.92
C HIS A 554 -25.26 11.75 -24.68
N THR A 555 -24.41 11.28 -23.76
CA THR A 555 -23.04 11.79 -23.61
C THR A 555 -22.06 10.62 -23.58
N LEU A 556 -21.05 10.71 -24.42
CA LEU A 556 -19.93 9.79 -24.44
C LEU A 556 -18.70 10.48 -23.86
N GLN A 557 -18.06 9.83 -22.89
CA GLN A 557 -16.79 10.26 -22.32
C GLN A 557 -15.76 9.14 -22.47
N LEU A 558 -14.61 9.46 -23.03
CA LEU A 558 -13.50 8.53 -23.22
C LEU A 558 -12.24 9.14 -22.59
N GLU A 559 -11.71 8.51 -21.57
CA GLU A 559 -10.42 8.82 -20.97
C GLU A 559 -9.40 7.81 -21.47
N ALA A 560 -8.41 8.26 -22.21
CA ALA A 560 -7.36 7.40 -22.76
C ALA A 560 -5.99 8.01 -22.47
N GLY A 561 -5.07 7.21 -21.96
CA GLY A 561 -3.75 7.69 -21.63
C GLY A 561 -2.69 6.60 -21.63
N VAL A 562 -1.45 7.04 -21.59
CA VAL A 562 -0.28 6.18 -21.51
C VAL A 562 0.71 6.72 -20.50
N ARG A 563 1.29 5.83 -19.71
CA ARG A 563 2.40 6.11 -18.79
C ARG A 563 3.62 5.30 -19.19
N LEU A 564 4.76 5.95 -19.24
CA LEU A 564 6.09 5.36 -19.40
C LEU A 564 6.81 5.46 -18.06
N SER A 565 7.24 4.33 -17.50
CA SER A 565 7.99 4.28 -16.24
C SER A 565 9.30 3.53 -16.42
N MET A 566 10.38 4.00 -15.79
CA MET A 566 11.69 3.35 -15.85
C MET A 566 12.47 3.57 -14.56
N LEU A 567 13.40 2.64 -14.25
CA LEU A 567 14.39 2.80 -13.19
C LEU A 567 15.67 3.39 -13.74
N LEU A 568 16.23 4.34 -12.99
CA LEU A 568 17.48 5.03 -13.31
C LEU A 568 18.58 4.59 -12.34
N GLY A 569 19.85 4.64 -12.80
CA GLY A 569 21.00 4.43 -11.93
C GLY A 569 21.23 3.00 -11.44
N LEU A 570 20.51 2.00 -11.97
CA LEU A 570 20.84 0.59 -11.74
C LEU A 570 22.08 0.18 -12.53
N ALA A 571 22.85 -0.76 -12.00
CA ALA A 571 23.97 -1.34 -12.69
C ALA A 571 23.54 -1.99 -14.02
N PRO A 572 24.39 -1.93 -15.08
CA PRO A 572 24.01 -2.38 -16.44
C PRO A 572 23.59 -3.85 -16.53
N GLN A 573 24.04 -4.72 -15.61
CA GLN A 573 23.65 -6.14 -15.58
C GLN A 573 22.17 -6.38 -15.23
N TYR A 574 21.49 -5.40 -14.61
CA TYR A 574 20.06 -5.53 -14.36
C TYR A 574 19.25 -5.34 -15.65
N THR A 575 18.39 -6.30 -15.97
CA THR A 575 17.43 -6.16 -17.09
C THR A 575 16.48 -4.98 -16.92
N LEU A 576 16.32 -4.46 -15.72
CA LEU A 576 15.52 -3.29 -15.39
C LEU A 576 16.22 -1.96 -15.64
N SER A 577 17.57 -1.98 -15.84
CA SER A 577 18.35 -0.76 -16.02
C SER A 577 17.88 0.00 -17.26
N TYR A 578 17.37 1.23 -17.08
CA TYR A 578 16.82 2.10 -18.11
C TYR A 578 15.74 1.44 -19.01
N LYS A 579 15.14 0.32 -18.58
CA LYS A 579 14.09 -0.36 -19.34
C LYS A 579 12.75 0.35 -19.17
N PRO A 580 12.14 0.86 -20.27
CA PRO A 580 10.84 1.50 -20.19
C PRO A 580 9.70 0.46 -20.09
N TYR A 581 8.71 0.76 -19.26
CA TYR A 581 7.44 0.04 -19.15
C TYR A 581 6.30 0.97 -19.53
N LEU A 582 5.50 0.53 -20.50
CA LEU A 582 4.33 1.26 -21.01
C LEU A 582 3.06 0.72 -20.36
N ASP A 583 2.25 1.61 -19.80
CA ASP A 583 0.98 1.32 -19.15
C ASP A 583 -0.14 2.10 -19.86
N PRO A 584 -0.72 1.56 -20.96
CA PRO A 584 -1.92 2.12 -21.56
C PRO A 584 -3.14 1.88 -20.67
N ARG A 585 -4.01 2.89 -20.56
CA ARG A 585 -5.27 2.84 -19.83
C ARG A 585 -6.37 3.54 -20.60
N VAL A 586 -7.56 2.94 -20.62
CA VAL A 586 -8.74 3.47 -21.28
C VAL A 586 -9.94 3.27 -20.37
N ASN A 587 -10.70 4.34 -20.13
CA ASN A 587 -11.99 4.33 -19.45
C ASN A 587 -13.04 4.98 -20.36
N LEU A 588 -14.19 4.37 -20.50
CA LEU A 588 -15.32 4.82 -21.30
C LEU A 588 -16.54 4.95 -20.42
N ARG A 589 -17.28 6.04 -20.55
CA ARG A 589 -18.63 6.20 -19.98
C ARG A 589 -19.60 6.58 -21.08
N TRP A 590 -20.69 5.85 -21.14
CA TRP A 590 -21.84 6.18 -21.96
C TRP A 590 -23.03 6.52 -21.06
N SER A 591 -23.38 7.81 -21.00
CA SER A 591 -24.55 8.31 -20.30
C SER A 591 -25.74 8.32 -21.26
N LEU A 592 -26.78 7.58 -20.90
CA LEU A 592 -28.02 7.49 -21.63
C LEU A 592 -28.89 8.73 -21.38
N PRO A 593 -29.88 9.01 -22.25
CA PRO A 593 -30.87 10.04 -22.00
C PRO A 593 -31.59 9.82 -20.67
N ALA A 594 -31.95 10.88 -20.00
CA ALA A 594 -32.84 10.74 -18.84
C ALA A 594 -34.23 10.35 -19.32
N TRP A 595 -34.82 9.34 -18.70
CA TRP A 595 -36.20 8.93 -18.87
C TRP A 595 -37.04 9.35 -17.67
N GLU A 596 -38.21 9.88 -17.92
CA GLU A 596 -39.14 10.15 -16.83
C GLU A 596 -39.84 8.85 -16.42
N LEU A 597 -39.64 8.42 -15.16
CA LEU A 597 -40.27 7.25 -14.54
C LEU A 597 -40.93 7.70 -13.23
N TRP A 598 -42.25 7.59 -13.16
CA TRP A 598 -43.06 8.01 -12.01
C TRP A 598 -42.77 9.45 -11.56
N SER A 599 -42.78 10.38 -12.54
CA SER A 599 -42.53 11.82 -12.33
C SER A 599 -41.12 12.14 -11.78
N ARG A 600 -40.13 11.27 -12.00
CA ARG A 600 -38.73 11.44 -11.62
C ARG A 600 -37.82 11.01 -12.75
N ASP A 601 -36.72 11.72 -12.91
CA ASP A 601 -35.69 11.38 -13.89
C ASP A 601 -34.97 10.09 -13.50
N LEU A 602 -34.98 9.09 -14.38
CA LEU A 602 -34.11 7.92 -14.35
C LEU A 602 -32.92 8.19 -15.28
N LYS A 603 -31.72 8.23 -14.69
CA LYS A 603 -30.45 8.40 -15.42
C LYS A 603 -29.67 7.10 -15.35
N LEU A 604 -29.27 6.58 -16.51
CA LEU A 604 -28.47 5.38 -16.61
C LEU A 604 -27.11 5.71 -17.21
N SER A 605 -26.05 5.08 -16.67
CA SER A 605 -24.71 5.12 -17.27
C SER A 605 -24.07 3.75 -17.30
N LEU A 606 -23.36 3.48 -18.39
CA LEU A 606 -22.53 2.31 -18.60
C LEU A 606 -21.08 2.75 -18.64
N ASP A 607 -20.26 2.17 -17.79
CA ASP A 607 -18.83 2.43 -17.74
C ASP A 607 -18.07 1.15 -18.09
N ALA A 608 -16.99 1.27 -18.84
CA ALA A 608 -16.08 0.19 -19.19
C ALA A 608 -14.65 0.69 -19.11
N GLY A 609 -13.76 -0.04 -18.48
CA GLY A 609 -12.36 0.31 -18.37
C GLY A 609 -11.46 -0.89 -18.64
N TRP A 610 -10.32 -0.64 -19.28
CA TRP A 610 -9.24 -1.60 -19.46
C TRP A 610 -7.89 -0.89 -19.30
N GLY A 611 -6.94 -1.54 -18.65
CA GLY A 611 -5.62 -0.97 -18.51
C GLY A 611 -4.56 -1.91 -17.99
N LEU A 612 -3.33 -1.51 -18.25
CA LEU A 612 -2.13 -2.12 -17.68
C LEU A 612 -1.56 -1.22 -16.60
N THR A 613 -1.07 -1.85 -15.54
CA THR A 613 -0.37 -1.16 -14.44
C THR A 613 0.89 -1.91 -14.08
N THR A 614 1.93 -1.15 -13.72
CA THR A 614 3.26 -1.68 -13.43
C THR A 614 3.72 -1.26 -12.04
N ARG A 615 4.30 -2.22 -11.27
CA ARG A 615 4.99 -1.97 -9.99
C ARG A 615 6.44 -2.34 -10.12
N MET A 616 7.34 -1.40 -9.80
CA MET A 616 8.78 -1.63 -9.74
C MET A 616 9.17 -2.38 -8.45
N PRO A 617 10.24 -3.18 -8.44
CA PRO A 617 10.71 -3.84 -7.24
C PRO A 617 11.25 -2.82 -6.22
N THR A 618 11.10 -3.13 -4.94
CA THR A 618 11.66 -2.38 -3.82
C THR A 618 13.17 -2.62 -3.70
N LEU A 619 13.85 -1.83 -2.85
CA LEU A 619 15.26 -2.06 -2.55
C LEU A 619 15.54 -3.48 -2.04
N ASN A 620 14.64 -4.04 -1.24
CA ASN A 620 14.81 -5.38 -0.68
C ASN A 620 14.75 -6.51 -1.75
N TYR A 621 13.98 -6.32 -2.83
CA TYR A 621 13.97 -7.26 -3.96
C TYR A 621 15.16 -7.07 -4.91
N LEU A 622 15.65 -5.83 -5.08
CA LEU A 622 16.79 -5.53 -5.95
C LEU A 622 18.13 -5.91 -5.32
N TYR A 623 18.22 -5.68 -4.01
CA TYR A 623 19.44 -5.89 -3.23
C TYR A 623 19.15 -6.79 -2.02
N PRO A 624 18.83 -8.08 -2.23
CA PRO A 624 18.62 -9.01 -1.13
C PRO A 624 19.90 -9.20 -0.31
N ASP A 625 19.78 -9.74 0.89
CA ASP A 625 20.94 -10.11 1.69
C ASP A 625 21.75 -11.21 0.99
N PRO A 626 23.08 -11.15 1.00
CA PRO A 626 23.91 -12.29 0.65
C PRO A 626 23.53 -13.52 1.48
N ARG A 627 23.60 -14.69 0.88
CA ARG A 627 23.28 -15.95 1.56
C ARG A 627 24.57 -16.62 2.01
N TYR A 628 24.63 -16.93 3.29
CA TYR A 628 25.75 -17.65 3.89
C TYR A 628 25.35 -19.10 4.04
N VAL A 629 26.13 -20.00 3.44
CA VAL A 629 25.94 -21.45 3.53
C VAL A 629 27.10 -22.01 4.35
N ASP A 630 26.81 -22.34 5.62
CA ASP A 630 27.78 -22.82 6.58
C ASP A 630 27.65 -24.34 6.71
N ILE A 631 28.69 -25.06 6.28
CA ILE A 631 28.71 -26.53 6.28
C ILE A 631 29.67 -27.01 7.36
N THR A 632 29.16 -27.75 8.34
CA THR A 632 29.98 -28.35 9.39
C THR A 632 30.88 -29.43 8.80
N GLN A 633 32.18 -29.21 8.90
CA GLN A 633 33.23 -30.14 8.46
C GLN A 633 33.71 -31.05 9.56
N LEU A 634 33.83 -30.56 10.80
CA LEU A 634 34.15 -31.31 12.01
C LEU A 634 33.17 -30.91 13.13
N ALA A 635 32.73 -31.92 13.85
CA ALA A 635 31.98 -31.75 15.10
C ALA A 635 32.61 -32.67 16.17
N TYR A 636 33.55 -32.10 16.91
CA TYR A 636 34.20 -32.78 18.04
C TYR A 636 33.79 -32.09 19.34
N TYR A 637 33.24 -32.88 20.27
CA TYR A 637 32.79 -32.38 21.56
C TYR A 637 33.45 -33.15 22.69
N ASP A 638 34.23 -32.45 23.56
CA ASP A 638 34.79 -33.03 24.79
C ASP A 638 33.88 -32.69 25.99
N ILE A 639 33.31 -33.71 26.63
CA ILE A 639 32.38 -33.54 27.74
C ILE A 639 33.04 -32.98 29.01
N ASN A 640 34.35 -33.27 29.18
CA ASN A 640 35.10 -32.87 30.38
C ASN A 640 35.64 -31.44 30.31
N ALA A 641 35.89 -30.93 29.09
CA ALA A 641 36.36 -29.59 28.85
C ALA A 641 35.74 -29.01 27.56
N PRO A 642 34.41 -28.69 27.59
CA PRO A 642 33.65 -28.37 26.40
C PRO A 642 34.17 -27.14 25.64
N TYR A 643 34.64 -26.16 26.34
CA TYR A 643 35.08 -24.88 25.70
C TYR A 643 36.56 -24.89 25.34
N GLU A 644 37.38 -25.65 26.10
CA GLU A 644 38.81 -25.68 25.97
C GLU A 644 39.30 -26.72 24.96
N ARG A 645 38.58 -27.85 24.82
CA ARG A 645 39.02 -29.00 24.02
C ARG A 645 38.08 -29.41 22.90
N SER A 646 36.84 -28.87 22.85
CA SER A 646 35.95 -29.11 21.70
C SER A 646 36.35 -28.29 20.49
N LEU A 647 36.21 -28.84 19.31
CA LEU A 647 36.45 -28.16 18.05
C LEU A 647 35.29 -28.43 17.08
N TYR A 648 34.63 -27.35 16.66
CA TYR A 648 33.68 -27.36 15.56
C TYR A 648 34.27 -26.53 14.43
N TYR A 649 34.36 -27.12 13.25
CA TYR A 649 34.96 -26.49 12.09
C TYR A 649 33.96 -26.43 10.95
N VAL A 650 33.81 -25.29 10.34
CA VAL A 650 32.82 -25.02 9.30
C VAL A 650 33.47 -24.46 8.05
N ARG A 651 32.87 -24.76 6.92
CA ARG A 651 33.18 -24.11 5.65
C ARG A 651 32.02 -23.20 5.28
N THR A 652 32.29 -21.92 5.10
CA THR A 652 31.33 -20.90 4.71
C THR A 652 31.44 -20.62 3.22
N TYR A 653 30.32 -20.71 2.51
CA TYR A 653 30.13 -20.20 1.17
C TYR A 653 29.27 -18.94 1.22
N ILE A 654 29.54 -17.96 0.37
CA ILE A 654 28.77 -16.73 0.26
C ILE A 654 28.17 -16.65 -1.13
N GLU A 655 26.85 -16.59 -1.22
CA GLU A 655 26.12 -16.49 -2.47
C GLU A 655 25.49 -15.12 -2.66
N ASP A 656 25.66 -14.58 -3.86
CA ASP A 656 24.91 -13.41 -4.30
C ASP A 656 23.47 -13.83 -4.63
N ALA A 657 22.52 -13.49 -3.76
CA ALA A 657 21.11 -13.75 -3.96
C ALA A 657 20.44 -12.78 -4.96
N THR A 658 21.18 -11.87 -5.56
CA THR A 658 20.66 -10.88 -6.51
C THR A 658 20.17 -11.54 -7.78
N ASN A 659 18.93 -11.20 -8.17
CA ASN A 659 18.39 -11.61 -9.46
C ASN A 659 18.47 -10.48 -10.48
N TYR A 660 19.53 -10.43 -11.26
CA TYR A 660 19.72 -9.43 -12.31
C TYR A 660 18.69 -9.50 -13.45
N LYS A 661 17.96 -10.64 -13.56
CA LYS A 661 16.89 -10.86 -14.55
C LYS A 661 15.51 -10.49 -14.04
N LEU A 662 15.41 -9.95 -12.82
CA LEU A 662 14.16 -9.50 -12.24
C LEU A 662 13.47 -8.47 -13.15
N ARG A 663 12.16 -8.57 -13.31
CA ARG A 663 11.32 -7.67 -14.12
C ARG A 663 10.30 -6.99 -13.22
N ALA A 664 9.77 -5.85 -13.65
CA ALA A 664 8.65 -5.22 -12.94
C ALA A 664 7.40 -6.11 -12.95
N THR A 665 6.62 -6.03 -11.89
CA THR A 665 5.33 -6.69 -11.79
C THR A 665 4.31 -5.95 -12.64
N ARG A 666 3.53 -6.68 -13.44
CA ARG A 666 2.45 -6.13 -14.27
C ARG A 666 1.10 -6.73 -13.90
N ASN A 667 0.09 -5.87 -13.85
CA ASN A 667 -1.30 -6.26 -13.65
C ASN A 667 -2.16 -5.73 -14.79
N GLN A 668 -3.00 -6.59 -15.35
CA GLN A 668 -4.03 -6.25 -16.32
C GLN A 668 -5.36 -6.15 -15.60
N LYS A 669 -6.10 -5.09 -15.86
CA LYS A 669 -7.40 -4.82 -15.23
C LYS A 669 -8.49 -4.64 -16.28
N LEU A 670 -9.67 -5.20 -16.00
CA LEU A 670 -10.94 -4.95 -16.68
C LEU A 670 -11.95 -4.54 -15.60
N ASP A 671 -12.71 -3.48 -15.86
CA ASP A 671 -13.74 -2.96 -14.95
C ASP A 671 -14.99 -2.60 -15.79
N LEU A 672 -16.15 -3.11 -15.40
CA LEU A 672 -17.43 -2.82 -16.05
C LEU A 672 -18.40 -2.36 -14.97
N ARG A 673 -19.09 -1.25 -15.18
CA ARG A 673 -20.05 -0.73 -14.20
C ARG A 673 -21.33 -0.27 -14.87
N LEU A 674 -22.45 -0.64 -14.25
CA LEU A 674 -23.78 -0.09 -14.53
C LEU A 674 -24.20 0.76 -13.34
N SER A 675 -24.58 2.01 -13.60
CA SER A 675 -25.11 2.90 -12.58
C SER A 675 -26.49 3.42 -12.99
N ALA A 676 -27.40 3.48 -12.02
CA ALA A 676 -28.72 4.05 -12.19
C ALA A 676 -28.98 5.06 -11.08
N GLU A 677 -29.47 6.24 -11.44
CA GLU A 677 -29.97 7.27 -10.52
C GLU A 677 -31.44 7.53 -10.82
N TRP A 678 -32.28 7.37 -9.82
CA TRP A 678 -33.72 7.64 -9.91
C TRP A 678 -34.17 8.55 -8.78
N GLY A 679 -34.38 9.83 -9.09
CA GLY A 679 -34.49 10.86 -8.08
C GLY A 679 -33.21 10.93 -7.24
N ARG A 680 -33.32 10.59 -5.95
CA ARG A 680 -32.17 10.50 -5.02
C ARG A 680 -31.70 9.09 -4.74
N ASN A 681 -32.42 8.10 -5.27
CA ASN A 681 -32.00 6.72 -5.15
C ASN A 681 -30.87 6.45 -6.13
N ARG A 682 -29.86 5.70 -5.69
CA ARG A 682 -28.71 5.31 -6.49
C ARG A 682 -28.45 3.82 -6.36
N ILE A 683 -28.19 3.18 -7.47
CA ILE A 683 -27.70 1.81 -7.53
C ILE A 683 -26.51 1.73 -8.46
N SER A 684 -25.49 1.04 -8.06
CA SER A 684 -24.35 0.69 -8.92
C SER A 684 -23.98 -0.77 -8.76
N VAL A 685 -23.69 -1.40 -9.88
CA VAL A 685 -23.18 -2.78 -9.95
C VAL A 685 -21.93 -2.75 -10.78
N SER A 686 -20.82 -3.23 -10.23
CA SER A 686 -19.54 -3.32 -10.93
C SER A 686 -19.06 -4.77 -11.02
N TYR A 687 -18.58 -5.18 -12.18
CA TYR A 687 -17.84 -6.41 -12.38
C TYR A 687 -16.39 -6.06 -12.69
N PHE A 688 -15.44 -6.78 -12.10
CA PHE A 688 -14.03 -6.61 -12.39
C PHE A 688 -13.32 -7.95 -12.59
N ASN A 689 -12.24 -7.91 -13.39
CA ASN A 689 -11.29 -9.00 -13.54
C ASN A 689 -9.87 -8.43 -13.60
N GLU A 690 -8.99 -8.93 -12.74
CA GLU A 690 -7.60 -8.50 -12.64
C GLU A 690 -6.68 -9.71 -12.74
N LEU A 691 -5.59 -9.59 -13.51
CA LEU A 691 -4.60 -10.65 -13.67
C LEU A 691 -3.18 -10.09 -13.56
N MET A 692 -2.50 -10.46 -12.49
CA MET A 692 -1.10 -10.21 -12.26
C MET A 692 -0.31 -11.50 -12.48
N THR A 693 0.63 -11.51 -13.43
CA THR A 693 1.36 -12.72 -13.84
C THR A 693 2.83 -12.72 -13.44
N THR A 694 3.39 -11.58 -13.04
CA THR A 694 4.83 -11.39 -12.79
C THR A 694 5.11 -10.82 -11.40
N GLY A 695 4.30 -11.22 -10.41
CA GLY A 695 4.47 -10.80 -9.02
C GLY A 695 5.81 -11.27 -8.43
N PHE A 696 6.35 -10.46 -7.51
CA PHE A 696 7.58 -10.81 -6.80
C PHE A 696 7.32 -11.89 -5.75
N ARG A 697 8.25 -12.82 -5.65
CA ARG A 697 8.32 -13.79 -4.56
C ARG A 697 9.76 -14.21 -4.31
N TYR A 698 10.03 -14.81 -3.16
CA TYR A 698 11.28 -15.51 -2.93
C TYR A 698 11.13 -16.97 -3.39
N ARG A 699 12.03 -17.39 -4.30
CA ARG A 699 12.09 -18.75 -4.82
C ARG A 699 13.28 -19.47 -4.23
N SER A 700 13.08 -20.72 -3.76
CA SER A 700 14.18 -21.59 -3.37
C SER A 700 15.05 -21.92 -4.58
N THR A 701 16.33 -21.75 -4.42
CA THR A 701 17.40 -22.23 -5.32
C THR A 701 18.18 -23.31 -4.59
N ALA A 702 18.81 -24.19 -5.31
CA ALA A 702 19.59 -25.25 -4.70
C ALA A 702 20.84 -25.54 -5.53
N GLN A 703 21.93 -25.84 -4.86
CA GLN A 703 23.14 -26.31 -5.50
C GLN A 703 23.92 -27.24 -4.57
N VAL A 704 24.91 -27.94 -5.14
CA VAL A 704 25.75 -28.88 -4.42
C VAL A 704 27.02 -28.18 -4.01
N TYR A 705 27.38 -28.32 -2.73
CA TYR A 705 28.59 -27.73 -2.15
C TYR A 705 29.54 -28.85 -1.73
N SER A 706 30.80 -28.77 -2.13
CA SER A 706 31.88 -29.68 -1.75
C SER A 706 32.54 -29.20 -0.46
N TYR A 707 32.86 -30.13 0.43
CA TYR A 707 33.57 -29.81 1.67
C TYR A 707 34.41 -31.00 2.13
N ASN A 708 35.36 -30.72 3.05
CA ASN A 708 36.15 -31.77 3.69
C ASN A 708 35.42 -32.26 4.94
N LYS A 709 35.07 -33.53 5.01
CA LYS A 709 34.49 -34.15 6.19
C LYS A 709 35.61 -34.78 7.01
N TYR A 710 35.97 -34.13 8.12
CA TYR A 710 37.00 -34.60 9.03
C TYR A 710 36.49 -35.72 9.91
N ASP A 711 37.38 -36.69 10.19
CA ASP A 711 37.07 -37.82 11.03
C ASP A 711 37.34 -37.55 12.52
N ALA A 712 36.30 -37.20 13.26
CA ALA A 712 36.39 -36.93 14.69
C ALA A 712 36.88 -38.14 15.52
N SER A 713 36.73 -39.40 15.00
CA SER A 713 37.19 -40.59 15.71
C SER A 713 38.70 -40.75 15.72
N ALA A 714 39.42 -40.03 14.85
CA ALA A 714 40.86 -40.00 14.82
C ALA A 714 41.49 -39.17 15.96
N ILE A 715 40.64 -38.40 16.71
CA ILE A 715 41.09 -37.55 17.81
C ILE A 715 41.29 -38.38 19.07
N ASP A 716 42.53 -38.48 19.55
CA ASP A 716 42.87 -39.16 20.82
C ASP A 716 42.60 -38.22 22.02
N TYR A 717 41.40 -38.30 22.61
CA TYR A 717 40.96 -37.48 23.70
C TYR A 717 41.84 -37.54 24.96
N ASN A 718 42.62 -38.64 25.15
CA ASN A 718 43.50 -38.81 26.31
C ASN A 718 44.77 -37.97 26.21
N LYS A 719 45.14 -37.51 25.04
CA LYS A 719 46.30 -36.73 24.74
C LYS A 719 46.04 -35.22 24.59
N LEU A 720 44.76 -34.84 24.60
CA LEU A 720 44.41 -33.44 24.40
C LEU A 720 44.58 -32.62 25.66
N THR A 721 45.40 -31.55 25.58
CA THR A 721 45.52 -30.48 26.60
C THR A 721 44.83 -29.21 26.15
N GLU A 722 44.57 -29.07 24.85
CA GLU A 722 43.94 -27.87 24.21
C GLU A 722 43.07 -28.35 23.03
N GLN A 723 42.50 -27.44 22.25
CA GLN A 723 41.72 -27.79 21.07
C GLN A 723 42.54 -28.59 20.05
N PRO A 724 41.95 -29.61 19.41
CA PRO A 724 42.64 -30.38 18.37
C PRO A 724 43.11 -29.48 17.24
N ASP A 725 44.32 -29.70 16.73
CA ASP A 725 44.80 -29.06 15.51
C ASP A 725 44.15 -29.74 14.29
N ILE A 726 43.30 -28.99 13.58
CA ILE A 726 42.56 -29.45 12.41
C ILE A 726 43.49 -30.03 11.32
N SER A 727 44.73 -29.54 11.18
CA SER A 727 45.69 -30.02 10.19
C SER A 727 46.14 -31.45 10.40
N THR A 728 46.01 -31.98 11.61
CA THR A 728 46.39 -33.33 11.98
C THR A 728 45.29 -34.36 11.80
N ILE A 729 44.04 -33.88 11.56
CA ILE A 729 42.85 -34.74 11.49
C ILE A 729 42.63 -35.17 10.02
N PRO A 730 42.53 -36.50 9.76
CA PRO A 730 42.22 -36.99 8.43
C PRO A 730 40.83 -36.58 7.98
N TYR A 731 40.63 -36.35 6.70
CA TYR A 731 39.34 -36.01 6.12
C TYR A 731 39.06 -36.81 4.83
N THR A 732 37.76 -36.89 4.49
CA THR A 732 37.28 -37.38 3.20
C THR A 732 36.52 -36.27 2.46
N PRO A 733 36.72 -36.10 1.14
CA PRO A 733 35.89 -35.23 0.37
C PRO A 733 34.43 -35.67 0.42
N ALA A 734 33.53 -34.71 0.65
CA ALA A 734 32.09 -34.91 0.71
C ALA A 734 31.36 -33.77 -0.03
N ALA A 735 30.11 -34.04 -0.38
CA ALA A 735 29.24 -33.04 -0.98
C ALA A 735 27.89 -33.03 -0.30
N ARG A 736 27.19 -31.88 -0.35
CA ARG A 736 25.88 -31.72 0.27
C ARG A 736 25.03 -30.75 -0.57
N ILE A 737 23.75 -31.05 -0.67
CA ILE A 737 22.79 -30.15 -1.27
C ILE A 737 22.34 -29.13 -0.22
N GLU A 738 22.46 -27.86 -0.53
CA GLU A 738 21.89 -26.80 0.28
C GLU A 738 20.96 -25.92 -0.55
N SER A 739 19.91 -25.44 0.11
CA SER A 739 18.89 -24.58 -0.48
C SER A 739 19.03 -23.19 0.05
N THR A 740 19.09 -22.23 -0.87
CA THR A 740 18.99 -20.80 -0.57
C THR A 740 17.74 -20.21 -1.20
N SER A 741 17.54 -18.92 -1.10
CA SER A 741 16.40 -18.27 -1.74
C SER A 741 16.81 -16.93 -2.35
N ARG A 742 16.19 -16.59 -3.49
CA ARG A 742 16.38 -15.30 -4.15
C ARG A 742 15.05 -14.73 -4.65
N PRO A 743 14.94 -13.40 -4.84
CA PRO A 743 13.78 -12.78 -5.46
C PRO A 743 13.57 -13.26 -6.91
N GLU A 744 12.31 -13.54 -7.28
CA GLU A 744 11.93 -14.00 -8.60
C GLU A 744 10.55 -13.43 -8.99
N ASN A 745 10.23 -13.39 -10.30
CA ASN A 745 8.89 -13.11 -10.81
C ASN A 745 8.10 -14.41 -10.94
N GLY A 746 7.59 -14.92 -9.84
CA GLY A 746 6.92 -16.22 -9.79
C GLY A 746 5.53 -16.20 -9.16
N SER A 747 5.09 -15.08 -8.62
CA SER A 747 3.77 -14.96 -8.03
C SER A 747 2.74 -14.56 -9.09
N MET A 748 1.61 -15.28 -9.14
CA MET A 748 0.45 -14.96 -9.97
C MET A 748 -0.77 -14.74 -9.08
N ILE A 749 -1.50 -13.66 -9.35
CA ILE A 749 -2.74 -13.37 -8.64
C ILE A 749 -3.82 -13.04 -9.66
N ARG A 750 -4.93 -13.78 -9.60
CA ARG A 750 -6.15 -13.47 -10.33
C ARG A 750 -7.23 -13.07 -9.36
N LYS A 751 -7.85 -11.93 -9.60
CA LYS A 751 -8.98 -11.42 -8.83
C LYS A 751 -10.15 -11.18 -9.75
N GLU A 752 -11.32 -11.61 -9.35
CA GLU A 752 -12.57 -11.32 -10.03
C GLU A 752 -13.69 -11.13 -9.01
N GLY A 753 -14.68 -10.34 -9.36
CA GLY A 753 -15.78 -10.12 -8.45
C GLY A 753 -16.86 -9.19 -8.96
N VAL A 754 -17.92 -9.13 -8.17
CA VAL A 754 -19.05 -8.24 -8.37
C VAL A 754 -19.24 -7.40 -7.11
N GLU A 755 -19.32 -6.09 -7.27
CA GLU A 755 -19.63 -5.14 -6.20
C GLU A 755 -21.01 -4.53 -6.44
N LEU A 756 -21.82 -4.40 -5.40
CA LEU A 756 -23.15 -3.80 -5.40
C LEU A 756 -23.18 -2.67 -4.37
N GLN A 757 -23.72 -1.53 -4.75
CA GLN A 757 -24.07 -0.48 -3.83
C GLN A 757 -25.46 0.07 -4.18
N LEU A 758 -26.35 0.13 -3.17
CA LEU A 758 -27.67 0.74 -3.26
C LEU A 758 -27.79 1.75 -2.13
N MET A 759 -28.25 2.94 -2.44
CA MET A 759 -28.60 3.98 -1.48
C MET A 759 -29.97 4.54 -1.84
N THR A 760 -30.88 4.54 -0.86
CA THR A 760 -32.21 5.12 -1.04
C THR A 760 -32.28 6.55 -0.52
N GLU A 761 -33.18 7.32 -1.05
CA GLU A 761 -33.59 8.56 -0.39
C GLU A 761 -34.19 8.26 0.99
N ARG A 762 -34.14 9.24 1.87
CA ARG A 762 -34.71 9.10 3.22
C ARG A 762 -36.25 8.98 3.16
N ILE A 763 -36.74 7.94 3.79
CA ILE A 763 -38.20 7.69 3.95
C ILE A 763 -38.73 8.67 5.00
N PRO A 764 -39.55 9.67 4.62
CA PRO A 764 -39.93 10.78 5.54
C PRO A 764 -40.62 10.33 6.82
N VAL A 765 -41.48 9.29 6.74
CA VAL A 765 -42.29 8.82 7.89
C VAL A 765 -41.40 8.31 9.03
N ILE A 766 -40.31 7.63 8.73
CA ILE A 766 -39.38 7.03 9.72
C ILE A 766 -38.03 7.75 9.77
N ASN A 767 -37.84 8.80 8.96
CA ASN A 767 -36.58 9.53 8.84
C ASN A 767 -35.36 8.63 8.60
N THR A 768 -35.50 7.53 7.84
CA THR A 768 -34.50 6.49 7.64
C THR A 768 -34.16 6.32 6.17
N SER A 769 -32.88 6.27 5.83
CA SER A 769 -32.39 5.81 4.53
C SER A 769 -31.83 4.40 4.64
N LEU A 770 -31.98 3.62 3.56
CA LEU A 770 -31.42 2.28 3.44
C LEU A 770 -30.16 2.35 2.57
N ILE A 771 -29.09 1.74 3.06
CA ILE A 771 -27.83 1.64 2.33
C ILE A 771 -27.43 0.16 2.34
N LEU A 772 -27.34 -0.43 1.14
CA LEU A 772 -26.87 -1.80 0.97
C LEU A 772 -25.56 -1.79 0.21
N GLY A 773 -24.50 -2.23 0.86
CA GLY A 773 -23.22 -2.56 0.25
C GLY A 773 -23.04 -4.06 0.17
N GLY A 774 -22.55 -4.59 -0.94
CA GLY A 774 -22.30 -6.01 -1.08
C GLY A 774 -21.14 -6.28 -2.03
N ALA A 775 -20.45 -7.40 -1.81
CA ALA A 775 -19.41 -7.84 -2.73
C ALA A 775 -19.27 -9.37 -2.73
N TRP A 776 -19.12 -9.91 -3.93
CA TRP A 776 -18.59 -11.24 -4.15
C TRP A 776 -17.19 -11.12 -4.73
N PHE A 777 -16.22 -11.72 -4.06
CA PHE A 777 -14.82 -11.75 -4.49
C PHE A 777 -14.33 -13.19 -4.63
N ARG A 778 -13.56 -13.43 -5.67
CA ARG A 778 -12.76 -14.64 -5.87
C ARG A 778 -11.33 -14.23 -6.13
N SER A 779 -10.41 -14.72 -5.28
CA SER A 779 -8.97 -14.49 -5.41
C SER A 779 -8.26 -15.83 -5.55
N THR A 780 -7.51 -15.98 -6.63
CA THR A 780 -6.67 -17.16 -6.88
C THR A 780 -5.22 -16.73 -6.82
N TYR A 781 -4.50 -17.30 -5.89
CA TYR A 781 -3.05 -17.17 -5.74
C TYR A 781 -2.41 -18.40 -6.33
N SER A 782 -1.43 -18.22 -7.20
CA SER A 782 -0.75 -19.32 -7.87
C SER A 782 0.73 -19.00 -8.10
N ASN A 783 1.49 -20.04 -8.43
CA ASN A 783 2.91 -19.95 -8.72
C ASN A 783 3.15 -20.25 -10.21
N SER A 784 4.05 -19.48 -10.83
CA SER A 784 4.42 -19.64 -12.24
C SER A 784 5.82 -20.20 -12.46
N VAL A 785 6.53 -20.57 -11.39
CA VAL A 785 7.91 -21.09 -11.46
C VAL A 785 8.03 -22.41 -10.71
N PRO A 786 8.85 -23.35 -11.17
CA PRO A 786 9.12 -24.59 -10.45
C PRO A 786 9.80 -24.32 -9.10
N LEU A 787 9.48 -25.13 -8.09
CA LEU A 787 9.99 -25.00 -6.73
C LEU A 787 10.78 -26.24 -6.33
N TYR A 788 11.94 -26.04 -5.69
CA TYR A 788 12.66 -27.13 -5.02
C TYR A 788 11.99 -27.47 -3.69
N TYR A 789 11.89 -28.75 -3.43
CA TYR A 789 11.35 -29.25 -2.17
C TYR A 789 12.13 -30.48 -1.70
N ALA A 790 12.58 -30.44 -0.43
CA ALA A 790 13.25 -31.54 0.23
C ALA A 790 12.22 -32.52 0.83
N VAL A 791 12.15 -33.71 0.30
CA VAL A 791 11.32 -34.75 0.88
C VAL A 791 12.05 -35.33 2.08
N SER A 792 11.46 -35.19 3.27
CA SER A 792 12.04 -35.75 4.51
C SER A 792 11.81 -37.23 4.59
N GLY A 793 12.85 -37.99 4.84
CA GLY A 793 12.77 -39.43 5.04
C GLY A 793 14.15 -40.08 5.09
N VAL A 794 14.24 -41.19 5.80
CA VAL A 794 15.43 -42.03 5.85
C VAL A 794 15.05 -43.38 5.27
N TYR A 795 15.72 -43.78 4.21
CA TYR A 795 15.46 -45.02 3.47
C TYR A 795 16.77 -45.81 3.36
N GLY A 796 16.81 -47.04 3.94
CA GLY A 796 17.99 -47.83 3.93
C GLY A 796 19.25 -47.16 4.50
N ASN A 797 19.13 -46.37 5.60
CA ASN A 797 20.16 -45.55 6.23
C ASN A 797 20.59 -44.30 5.41
N VAL A 798 19.88 -44.00 4.31
CA VAL A 798 20.15 -42.82 3.50
C VAL A 798 19.11 -41.73 3.85
N ILE A 799 19.56 -40.55 4.26
CA ILE A 799 18.72 -39.36 4.37
C ILE A 799 18.46 -38.84 2.96
N LEU A 800 17.23 -38.96 2.49
CA LEU A 800 16.88 -38.67 1.10
C LEU A 800 17.22 -37.24 0.70
N SER A 801 16.93 -36.25 1.57
CA SER A 801 17.20 -34.81 1.33
C SER A 801 18.69 -34.50 1.20
N ASP A 802 19.58 -35.34 1.73
CA ASP A 802 21.03 -35.12 1.63
C ASP A 802 21.59 -35.63 0.29
N GLN A 803 20.85 -36.46 -0.42
CA GLN A 803 21.26 -37.09 -1.67
C GLN A 803 20.54 -36.51 -2.88
N TYR A 804 19.22 -36.25 -2.73
CA TYR A 804 18.37 -35.86 -3.83
C TYR A 804 17.41 -34.76 -3.42
N LEU A 805 17.24 -33.73 -4.29
CA LEU A 805 16.29 -32.66 -4.07
C LEU A 805 15.35 -32.54 -5.28
N GLY A 806 14.06 -32.78 -5.05
CA GLY A 806 13.04 -32.73 -6.09
C GLY A 806 12.74 -31.29 -6.54
N LEU A 807 12.55 -31.11 -7.86
CA LEU A 807 12.05 -29.90 -8.48
C LEU A 807 10.63 -30.16 -8.98
N TYR A 808 9.66 -29.37 -8.52
CA TYR A 808 8.24 -29.62 -8.78
C TYR A 808 7.60 -28.42 -9.45
N ASN A 809 6.69 -28.68 -10.38
CA ASN A 809 5.83 -27.65 -10.98
C ASN A 809 4.57 -27.44 -10.10
N TRP A 810 4.78 -27.00 -8.86
CA TRP A 810 3.72 -26.87 -7.89
C TRP A 810 2.94 -25.60 -8.02
N GLN A 811 1.63 -25.71 -7.91
CA GLN A 811 0.71 -24.63 -7.57
C GLN A 811 0.60 -24.57 -6.03
N ASP A 812 1.54 -23.88 -5.37
CA ASP A 812 1.59 -23.76 -3.90
C ASP A 812 0.58 -22.77 -3.32
N GLY A 813 -0.29 -22.24 -4.15
CA GLY A 813 -1.27 -21.22 -3.81
C GLY A 813 -2.62 -21.74 -3.37
N SER A 814 -3.59 -20.85 -3.37
CA SER A 814 -4.95 -21.10 -2.92
C SER A 814 -5.99 -20.33 -3.73
N GLU A 815 -7.20 -20.84 -3.77
CA GLU A 815 -8.39 -20.14 -4.22
C GLU A 815 -9.26 -19.80 -3.02
N ASN A 816 -9.64 -18.54 -2.91
CA ASN A 816 -10.48 -18.02 -1.86
C ASN A 816 -11.67 -17.30 -2.48
N GLN A 817 -12.87 -17.52 -1.91
CA GLN A 817 -14.10 -16.83 -2.32
C GLN A 817 -14.81 -16.30 -1.10
N SER A 818 -15.43 -15.12 -1.24
CA SER A 818 -16.31 -14.57 -0.22
C SER A 818 -17.48 -13.82 -0.85
N LEU A 819 -18.64 -13.95 -0.22
CA LEU A 819 -19.82 -13.12 -0.49
C LEU A 819 -20.25 -12.50 0.82
N SER A 820 -20.24 -11.17 0.88
CA SER A 820 -20.68 -10.41 2.05
C SER A 820 -21.56 -9.25 1.66
N THR A 821 -22.49 -8.90 2.58
CA THR A 821 -23.34 -7.73 2.45
C THR A 821 -23.39 -6.98 3.77
N ASN A 822 -23.55 -5.66 3.68
CA ASN A 822 -23.74 -4.76 4.81
C ASN A 822 -24.98 -3.91 4.52
N LEU A 823 -26.03 -4.10 5.31
CA LEU A 823 -27.27 -3.33 5.22
C LEU A 823 -27.32 -2.36 6.39
N LEU A 824 -27.29 -1.07 6.08
CA LEU A 824 -27.38 0.01 7.06
C LEU A 824 -28.76 0.67 7.01
N PHE A 825 -29.34 0.87 8.19
CA PHE A 825 -30.50 1.71 8.44
C PHE A 825 -30.00 2.99 9.09
N ASP A 826 -29.96 4.10 8.33
CA ASP A 826 -29.53 5.40 8.82
C ASP A 826 -30.74 6.27 9.14
N THR A 827 -31.04 6.41 10.43
CA THR A 827 -32.16 7.20 10.95
C THR A 827 -31.63 8.51 11.51
N GLN A 828 -32.09 9.65 10.97
CA GLN A 828 -31.69 10.97 11.43
C GLN A 828 -32.90 11.75 11.90
N ILE A 829 -32.85 12.23 13.13
CA ILE A 829 -33.91 13.03 13.76
C ILE A 829 -33.34 14.43 14.04
N PRO A 830 -33.38 15.36 13.06
CA PRO A 830 -32.77 16.67 13.18
C PRO A 830 -33.27 17.49 14.36
N GLN A 831 -34.54 17.37 14.68
CA GLN A 831 -35.16 18.09 15.82
C GLN A 831 -34.51 17.72 17.17
N TRP A 832 -34.01 16.50 17.28
CA TRP A 832 -33.31 16.02 18.47
C TRP A 832 -31.79 16.06 18.31
N GLY A 833 -31.25 16.45 17.14
CA GLY A 833 -29.80 16.34 16.83
C GLY A 833 -29.30 14.91 17.01
N LEU A 834 -30.08 13.91 16.59
CA LEU A 834 -29.83 12.49 16.81
C LEU A 834 -29.62 11.77 15.46
N ILE A 835 -28.55 11.00 15.38
CA ILE A 835 -28.28 10.06 14.29
C ILE A 835 -28.15 8.66 14.91
N LEU A 836 -28.97 7.73 14.41
CA LEU A 836 -28.94 6.31 14.80
C LEU A 836 -28.64 5.48 13.55
N THR A 837 -27.59 4.70 13.58
CA THR A 837 -27.29 3.74 12.51
C THR A 837 -27.29 2.32 13.05
N THR A 838 -28.11 1.47 12.43
CA THR A 838 -28.11 0.03 12.65
C THR A 838 -27.54 -0.64 11.41
N ALA A 839 -26.45 -1.40 11.58
CA ALA A 839 -25.81 -2.15 10.49
C ALA A 839 -26.04 -3.65 10.71
N VAL A 840 -26.55 -4.32 9.68
CA VAL A 840 -26.66 -5.79 9.63
C VAL A 840 -25.61 -6.29 8.66
N GLU A 841 -24.54 -6.85 9.20
CA GLU A 841 -23.41 -7.38 8.44
C GLU A 841 -23.57 -8.88 8.25
N SER A 842 -23.55 -9.31 6.98
CA SER A 842 -23.79 -10.71 6.63
C SER A 842 -22.61 -11.26 5.84
N THR A 843 -22.10 -12.44 6.20
CA THR A 843 -21.20 -13.25 5.38
C THR A 843 -21.97 -14.47 4.91
N TRP A 844 -22.32 -14.49 3.65
CA TRP A 844 -23.11 -15.56 3.04
C TRP A 844 -22.28 -16.78 2.67
N LEU A 845 -21.06 -16.52 2.20
CA LEU A 845 -20.15 -17.55 1.72
C LEU A 845 -18.70 -17.15 2.04
N VAL A 846 -17.96 -18.07 2.65
CA VAL A 846 -16.50 -18.08 2.58
C VAL A 846 -16.08 -19.48 2.18
N SER A 847 -15.33 -19.59 1.10
CA SER A 847 -14.79 -20.86 0.62
C SER A 847 -13.29 -20.73 0.42
N ARG A 848 -12.53 -21.69 0.88
CA ARG A 848 -11.06 -21.72 0.75
C ARG A 848 -10.63 -23.12 0.32
N ARG A 849 -9.75 -23.19 -0.67
CA ARG A 849 -9.11 -24.46 -1.07
C ARG A 849 -7.66 -24.24 -1.47
N ARG A 850 -6.83 -25.23 -1.28
CA ARG A 850 -5.52 -25.28 -1.91
C ARG A 850 -5.67 -25.60 -3.39
N LEU A 851 -4.80 -25.08 -4.23
CA LEU A 851 -4.76 -25.47 -5.63
C LEU A 851 -4.27 -26.94 -5.73
N PRO A 852 -4.82 -27.75 -6.64
CA PRO A 852 -4.34 -29.11 -6.87
C PRO A 852 -2.85 -29.11 -7.20
N GLN A 853 -2.13 -30.05 -6.62
CA GLN A 853 -0.70 -30.27 -6.85
C GLN A 853 -0.48 -31.68 -7.39
N ASP A 854 0.26 -31.77 -8.49
CA ASP A 854 0.86 -33.01 -8.89
C ASP A 854 2.12 -33.23 -8.04
N GLY A 855 2.16 -34.29 -7.25
CA GLY A 855 3.30 -34.60 -6.40
C GLY A 855 4.49 -35.22 -7.15
N ARG A 856 4.38 -35.41 -8.47
CA ARG A 856 5.47 -35.90 -9.31
C ARG A 856 6.48 -34.81 -9.57
N PRO A 857 7.77 -34.99 -9.25
CA PRO A 857 8.77 -34.00 -9.62
C PRO A 857 8.97 -33.98 -11.13
N ILE A 858 9.33 -32.81 -11.68
CA ILE A 858 9.72 -32.65 -13.10
C ILE A 858 11.21 -32.99 -13.31
N ALA A 859 12.00 -32.82 -12.24
CA ALA A 859 13.42 -33.11 -12.22
C ALA A 859 13.90 -33.29 -10.76
N TYR A 860 15.11 -33.75 -10.56
CA TYR A 860 15.78 -33.79 -9.26
C TYR A 860 17.26 -33.38 -9.39
N LEU A 861 17.78 -32.74 -8.34
CA LEU A 861 19.19 -32.44 -8.19
C LEU A 861 19.87 -33.63 -7.49
N ASP A 862 20.95 -34.14 -8.08
CA ASP A 862 21.73 -35.26 -7.53
C ASP A 862 23.02 -34.71 -6.87
N VAL A 863 23.29 -35.12 -5.64
CA VAL A 863 24.49 -34.72 -4.89
C VAL A 863 25.78 -35.26 -5.53
N HIS A 864 25.75 -36.41 -6.21
CA HIS A 864 26.92 -37.10 -6.70
C HIS A 864 27.57 -36.42 -7.89
N ASP A 865 26.80 -35.81 -8.77
CA ASP A 865 27.31 -35.10 -9.94
C ASP A 865 26.95 -33.61 -9.99
N GLY A 866 26.16 -33.13 -9.04
CA GLY A 866 25.73 -31.74 -8.93
C GLY A 866 24.82 -31.27 -10.06
N LYS A 867 24.17 -32.17 -10.80
CA LYS A 867 23.35 -31.85 -11.96
C LYS A 867 21.88 -32.09 -11.70
N LEU A 868 21.09 -31.37 -12.47
CA LEU A 868 19.65 -31.52 -12.51
C LEU A 868 19.29 -32.61 -13.56
N HIS A 869 18.70 -33.68 -13.11
CA HIS A 869 18.23 -34.80 -13.92
C HIS A 869 16.71 -34.74 -14.12
N PRO A 870 16.20 -35.10 -15.30
CA PRO A 870 14.76 -35.23 -15.50
C PRO A 870 14.23 -36.42 -14.69
N TYR A 871 13.06 -36.25 -14.06
CA TYR A 871 12.39 -37.34 -13.37
C TYR A 871 11.54 -38.13 -14.37
N THR A 872 11.90 -39.45 -14.52
CA THR A 872 11.29 -40.32 -15.52
C THR A 872 10.54 -41.48 -14.85
N ASP A 873 9.87 -42.33 -15.64
CA ASP A 873 9.23 -43.53 -15.14
C ASP A 873 10.25 -44.55 -14.58
N GLU A 874 11.51 -44.48 -15.00
CA GLU A 874 12.61 -45.26 -14.41
C GLU A 874 12.95 -44.74 -13.01
N SER A 875 12.91 -43.42 -12.82
CA SER A 875 13.10 -42.82 -11.49
C SER A 875 12.02 -43.26 -10.49
N GLU A 876 10.79 -43.54 -10.97
CA GLU A 876 9.72 -44.06 -10.11
C GLU A 876 9.94 -45.51 -9.65
N ARG A 877 10.86 -46.22 -10.27
CA ARG A 877 11.24 -47.61 -9.91
C ARG A 877 12.54 -47.67 -9.14
N ASP A 878 13.29 -46.59 -9.09
CA ASP A 878 14.53 -46.50 -8.32
C ASP A 878 14.28 -46.59 -6.81
N THR A 879 15.17 -47.21 -6.09
CA THR A 879 15.02 -47.47 -4.65
C THR A 879 14.86 -46.21 -3.81
N TYR A 880 15.50 -45.12 -4.22
CA TYR A 880 15.51 -43.84 -3.49
C TYR A 880 14.64 -42.79 -4.18
N LEU A 881 14.77 -42.63 -5.50
CA LEU A 881 14.08 -41.59 -6.26
C LEU A 881 12.55 -41.73 -6.25
N GLN A 882 12.00 -42.98 -6.13
CA GLN A 882 10.55 -43.19 -6.00
C GLN A 882 9.93 -42.43 -4.85
N HIS A 883 10.68 -42.13 -3.78
CA HIS A 883 10.23 -41.43 -2.62
C HIS A 883 10.14 -39.88 -2.84
N LEU A 884 10.70 -39.38 -3.93
CA LEU A 884 10.48 -37.99 -4.35
C LEU A 884 9.06 -37.78 -4.86
N PHE A 885 8.36 -38.84 -5.30
CA PHE A 885 6.95 -38.74 -5.69
C PHE A 885 6.04 -38.61 -4.48
N ILE A 886 5.56 -37.41 -4.21
CA ILE A 886 4.69 -37.10 -3.07
C ILE A 886 3.24 -37.41 -3.44
N ARG A 887 2.66 -38.39 -2.76
CA ARG A 887 1.26 -38.74 -2.97
C ARG A 887 0.37 -37.95 -2.04
N TYR A 888 -0.41 -37.02 -2.62
CA TYR A 888 -1.38 -36.23 -1.89
C TYR A 888 -2.72 -36.95 -1.78
N SER A 889 -3.41 -36.76 -0.66
CA SER A 889 -4.82 -37.14 -0.55
C SER A 889 -5.71 -36.09 -1.22
N ASP A 890 -6.69 -36.52 -2.01
CA ASP A 890 -7.69 -35.64 -2.64
C ASP A 890 -8.42 -34.74 -1.64
N THR A 891 -8.52 -35.17 -0.40
CA THR A 891 -9.16 -34.42 0.68
C THR A 891 -8.43 -33.09 0.98
N LEU A 892 -7.11 -33.03 0.71
CA LEU A 892 -6.28 -31.83 0.93
C LEU A 892 -6.71 -30.66 0.05
N PHE A 893 -7.25 -30.93 -1.14
CA PHE A 893 -7.64 -29.95 -2.14
C PHE A 893 -9.15 -29.63 -2.14
N LYS A 894 -9.92 -30.32 -1.28
CA LYS A 894 -11.35 -30.02 -1.14
C LYS A 894 -11.57 -28.64 -0.52
N PRO A 895 -12.55 -27.88 -1.00
CA PRO A 895 -12.84 -26.59 -0.43
C PRO A 895 -13.39 -26.70 1.00
N SER A 896 -12.82 -25.93 1.91
CA SER A 896 -13.41 -25.69 3.23
C SER A 896 -14.40 -24.55 3.09
N ARG A 897 -15.63 -24.74 3.55
CA ARG A 897 -16.69 -23.76 3.52
C ARG A 897 -17.05 -23.31 4.94
N ILE A 898 -17.09 -22.02 5.14
CA ILE A 898 -17.54 -21.40 6.38
C ILE A 898 -19.03 -21.02 6.19
N PRO A 899 -19.93 -21.43 7.08
CA PRO A 899 -21.34 -21.14 6.93
C PRO A 899 -21.66 -19.66 7.18
N LEU A 900 -22.91 -19.29 6.90
CA LEU A 900 -23.47 -17.97 7.13
C LEU A 900 -23.08 -17.40 8.51
N ALA A 901 -22.66 -16.15 8.51
CA ALA A 901 -22.44 -15.37 9.72
C ALA A 901 -23.23 -14.07 9.62
N LEU A 902 -23.93 -13.71 10.69
CA LEU A 902 -24.65 -12.44 10.80
C LEU A 902 -24.15 -11.72 12.04
N GLY A 903 -24.03 -10.39 11.95
CA GLY A 903 -23.75 -9.51 13.07
C GLY A 903 -24.58 -8.24 12.99
N VAL A 904 -25.03 -7.73 14.12
CA VAL A 904 -25.73 -6.45 14.23
C VAL A 904 -24.91 -5.47 15.02
N ASN A 905 -24.66 -4.31 14.43
CA ASN A 905 -23.92 -3.21 15.02
C ASN A 905 -24.84 -1.99 15.18
N LEU A 906 -24.66 -1.26 16.28
CA LEU A 906 -25.41 -0.05 16.60
C LEU A 906 -24.49 1.14 16.80
N LYS A 907 -24.85 2.29 16.24
CA LYS A 907 -24.17 3.57 16.48
C LYS A 907 -25.19 4.66 16.75
N VAL A 908 -24.92 5.48 17.74
CA VAL A 908 -25.77 6.60 18.13
C VAL A 908 -24.89 7.83 18.27
N SER A 909 -25.22 8.90 17.57
CA SER A 909 -24.57 10.20 17.71
C SER A 909 -25.60 11.25 18.10
N LYS A 910 -25.34 11.98 19.18
CA LYS A 910 -26.20 13.01 19.74
C LYS A 910 -25.45 14.35 19.77
N GLN A 911 -25.97 15.32 19.07
CA GLN A 911 -25.52 16.70 19.16
C GLN A 911 -26.14 17.37 20.40
N LEU A 912 -25.29 17.88 21.28
CA LEU A 912 -25.65 18.58 22.51
C LEU A 912 -25.31 20.08 22.36
N GLY A 913 -26.32 20.85 21.94
CA GLY A 913 -26.12 22.24 21.55
C GLY A 913 -25.25 22.37 20.30
N LYS A 914 -24.45 23.48 20.19
CA LYS A 914 -23.54 23.71 19.07
C LYS A 914 -22.10 23.26 19.34
N LEU A 915 -21.78 23.00 20.61
CA LEU A 915 -20.40 22.79 21.07
C LEU A 915 -20.02 21.32 21.20
N PHE A 916 -20.96 20.44 21.54
CA PHE A 916 -20.65 19.06 21.88
C PHE A 916 -21.37 18.08 20.98
N THR A 917 -20.68 16.99 20.61
CA THR A 917 -21.28 15.81 20.01
C THR A 917 -20.82 14.60 20.82
N LEU A 918 -21.77 13.86 21.39
CA LEU A 918 -21.51 12.58 22.06
C LEU A 918 -21.91 11.45 21.13
N SER A 919 -21.03 10.50 20.92
CA SER A 919 -21.30 9.34 20.08
C SER A 919 -21.00 8.04 20.85
N LEU A 920 -21.85 7.05 20.68
CA LEU A 920 -21.73 5.71 21.24
C LEU A 920 -21.77 4.70 20.12
N PHE A 921 -21.00 3.63 20.22
CA PHE A 921 -21.10 2.49 19.32
C PHE A 921 -21.04 1.17 20.07
N ALA A 922 -21.71 0.17 19.54
CA ALA A 922 -21.64 -1.22 19.98
C ALA A 922 -21.70 -2.14 18.78
N ASN A 923 -20.64 -2.90 18.57
CA ASN A 923 -20.52 -3.89 17.50
C ASN A 923 -20.79 -5.29 18.05
N ASN A 924 -21.34 -6.17 17.21
CA ASN A 924 -21.72 -7.54 17.58
C ASN A 924 -22.68 -7.59 18.78
N VAL A 925 -23.68 -6.70 18.82
CA VAL A 925 -24.73 -6.68 19.86
C VAL A 925 -25.59 -7.94 19.78
N ILE A 926 -25.85 -8.37 18.54
CA ILE A 926 -26.50 -9.65 18.21
C ILE A 926 -25.61 -10.31 17.16
N ASP A 927 -25.35 -11.59 17.34
CA ASP A 927 -24.58 -12.38 16.40
C ASP A 927 -25.20 -13.76 16.16
N TYR A 928 -25.02 -14.27 14.94
CA TYR A 928 -25.31 -15.63 14.56
C TYR A 928 -24.10 -16.24 13.88
N LEU A 929 -23.38 -17.09 14.61
CA LEU A 929 -22.09 -17.66 14.22
C LEU A 929 -22.09 -19.18 14.43
N PRO A 930 -22.78 -19.95 13.58
CA PRO A 930 -22.87 -21.40 13.75
C PRO A 930 -21.48 -22.06 13.63
N ASP A 931 -21.25 -23.07 14.45
CA ASP A 931 -20.08 -23.93 14.39
C ASP A 931 -20.00 -24.61 13.02
N TYR A 932 -18.78 -24.96 12.58
CA TYR A 932 -18.60 -25.67 11.32
C TYR A 932 -17.47 -26.71 11.41
N LYS A 933 -17.46 -27.63 10.46
CA LYS A 933 -16.45 -28.73 10.43
C LYS A 933 -15.39 -28.46 9.37
N VAL A 934 -14.14 -28.73 9.75
CA VAL A 934 -12.99 -28.80 8.83
C VAL A 934 -12.32 -30.14 9.03
N GLY A 935 -12.49 -31.03 8.06
CA GLY A 935 -12.15 -32.43 8.24
C GLY A 935 -12.97 -33.06 9.37
N THR A 936 -12.31 -33.60 10.38
CA THR A 936 -12.91 -34.19 11.58
C THR A 936 -13.09 -33.21 12.74
N ALA A 937 -12.45 -32.05 12.68
CA ALA A 937 -12.49 -31.03 13.74
C ALA A 937 -13.73 -30.13 13.62
N THR A 938 -14.44 -29.90 14.73
CA THR A 938 -15.47 -28.87 14.83
C THR A 938 -14.85 -27.58 15.31
N LEU A 939 -14.97 -26.53 14.50
CA LEU A 939 -14.51 -25.20 14.81
C LEU A 939 -15.66 -24.37 15.37
N ARG A 940 -15.54 -23.96 16.62
CA ARG A 940 -16.46 -23.04 17.27
C ARG A 940 -16.13 -21.61 16.90
N ARG A 941 -17.16 -20.80 16.62
CA ARG A 941 -17.03 -19.37 16.35
C ARG A 941 -17.70 -18.57 17.45
N THR A 942 -17.04 -17.53 17.91
CA THR A 942 -17.56 -16.58 18.89
C THR A 942 -17.27 -15.17 18.43
N ALA A 943 -18.19 -14.25 18.63
CA ALA A 943 -17.95 -12.82 18.52
C ALA A 943 -17.88 -12.21 19.92
N THR A 944 -16.98 -11.28 20.12
CA THR A 944 -16.91 -10.51 21.35
C THR A 944 -17.61 -9.18 21.11
N PRO A 945 -18.62 -8.78 21.91
CA PRO A 945 -19.18 -7.45 21.85
C PRO A 945 -18.10 -6.39 22.04
N TYR A 946 -18.06 -5.41 21.14
CA TYR A 946 -17.08 -4.32 21.16
C TYR A 946 -17.82 -2.99 21.17
N PHE A 947 -17.58 -2.17 22.18
CA PHE A 947 -18.26 -0.91 22.37
C PHE A 947 -17.29 0.19 22.82
N GLY A 948 -17.71 1.42 22.57
CA GLY A 948 -16.93 2.59 22.98
C GLY A 948 -17.74 3.87 22.84
N MET A 949 -17.10 4.95 23.24
CA MET A 949 -17.70 6.29 23.20
C MET A 949 -16.70 7.33 22.71
N GLU A 950 -17.26 8.38 22.13
CA GLU A 950 -16.51 9.52 21.63
C GLU A 950 -17.20 10.83 21.99
N LEU A 951 -16.43 11.78 22.50
CA LEU A 951 -16.84 13.16 22.74
C LEU A 951 -16.07 14.08 21.79
N ARG A 952 -16.80 14.87 21.03
CA ARG A 952 -16.23 15.96 20.23
C ARG A 952 -16.66 17.30 20.78
N ILE A 953 -15.71 18.21 20.85
CA ILE A 953 -15.89 19.58 21.33
C ILE A 953 -15.48 20.51 20.20
N LYS A 954 -16.36 21.48 19.87
CA LYS A 954 -16.12 22.47 18.82
C LYS A 954 -16.31 23.87 19.40
N ILE A 955 -15.20 24.60 19.65
CA ILE A 955 -15.14 25.89 20.34
C ILE A 955 -14.71 26.99 19.35
#